data_556a26347f339cf2f346cf70c31f63bd
#
_entry.id   556a26347f339cf2f346cf70c31f63bd
#
_cell.length_a   1.000
_cell.length_b   1.000
_cell.length_c   1.000
_cell.angle_alpha   90.00
_cell.angle_beta   90.00
_cell.angle_gamma   90.00
#
_symmetry.space_group_name_H-M   'P 1'
#
loop_
_entity.id
_entity.type
_entity.pdbx_description
1 polymer ?
#
loop_
_entity_poly.entity_id
_entity_poly.type
_entity_poly.pdbx_seq_one_letter_code
_entity_poly.pdbx_strand_id
1 'polypeptide(L)'
;MRKKKLLYQSDFSLSKTGFGRCSKALLGYLYKTGKYDIVHYACGGKNKTNPSFKKTPWKTIGTLPDNDAELQQLEKDPNASRQASYGAMLLDKTIEEEKPDVYIAAQDIWGVDFAVEKPWFNDVTSAIWTTLDSLPILPTAIKPADKIKNYWIWSNFATKALHELGHEHVKTMHGPLEDSHFKRLPNDIRLKIRNHFKIDPNIFMIGFVFRNQLRKSVPNLLEGYSLFKKWNPSVKSGLLLHTHFGEGWGIGKLAEEYGVPPQDIYTTYICRACNHYQVCNFTTVEKDCPFCGTKKSQITTNTSIGVTENQLNDIYNLMDVYCHPFTSGGQEYPIQEAKLTELITLVTNYSCGEEMCEEDAASLPLDWTEYREHGTQFRKASTCPRSIAKQLQKVLDMKPKKRAEMQQQARKWVLENYSISVIGKKFEEFIDSAPFADYDKISIYGENPDPYCEVKHEGDNEKWLKDLYVNVLKKDPEDEKEGMQHWLERIKRGESLQEIEKFFRGVAEKELKNKPNQSTKKFEDFLDKDDKGRRILYAMPVDDTNVFLSTSLFESIKEQYPNHNLYVATEPRFESILKGNSDIHRVIPFLPQMENQMWLEGQGDHKGFFEIAFLPYIGTEKFIDYLHNGKDKIAFDIKD
;
A
#
# COMPACT_ATOMS: atom_id res chain seq x y z
N MET A 1 -28.44 26.63 2.76
CA MET A 1 -27.87 25.71 3.76
C MET A 1 -26.37 25.57 3.48
N ARG A 2 -25.54 25.50 4.54
CA ARG A 2 -24.10 25.19 4.41
C ARG A 2 -23.94 23.81 3.76
N LYS A 3 -23.07 23.69 2.76
CA LYS A 3 -22.69 22.38 2.21
C LYS A 3 -21.78 21.66 3.20
N LYS A 4 -21.88 20.33 3.25
CA LYS A 4 -20.92 19.52 3.98
C LYS A 4 -19.58 19.55 3.29
N LYS A 5 -18.50 19.73 4.07
CA LYS A 5 -17.14 19.74 3.57
C LYS A 5 -16.50 18.36 3.73
N LEU A 6 -16.04 17.82 2.63
CA LEU A 6 -15.31 16.56 2.56
C LEU A 6 -13.82 16.84 2.38
N LEU A 7 -12.98 16.33 3.28
CA LEU A 7 -11.54 16.19 3.05
C LEU A 7 -11.26 14.75 2.62
N TYR A 8 -10.83 14.57 1.37
CA TYR A 8 -10.52 13.27 0.79
C TYR A 8 -9.03 13.14 0.53
N GLN A 9 -8.37 12.24 1.26
CA GLN A 9 -6.94 11.97 1.17
C GLN A 9 -6.69 10.72 0.31
N SER A 10 -5.93 10.88 -0.77
CA SER A 10 -5.56 9.78 -1.68
C SER A 10 -4.52 10.24 -2.70
N ASP A 11 -4.17 9.36 -3.64
CA ASP A 11 -3.42 9.75 -4.82
C ASP A 11 -4.14 10.84 -5.62
N PHE A 12 -3.35 11.70 -6.26
CA PHE A 12 -3.90 12.77 -7.09
C PHE A 12 -4.85 12.21 -8.17
N SER A 13 -6.05 12.78 -8.25
CA SER A 13 -7.15 12.28 -9.09
C SER A 13 -6.85 12.26 -10.62
N LEU A 14 -5.80 12.93 -11.08
CA LEU A 14 -5.35 12.84 -12.46
C LEU A 14 -4.13 11.92 -12.65
N SER A 15 -3.68 11.25 -11.60
CA SER A 15 -2.67 10.21 -11.71
C SER A 15 -3.25 8.92 -12.31
N LYS A 16 -2.40 8.12 -12.96
CA LYS A 16 -2.83 6.86 -13.61
C LYS A 16 -2.72 5.64 -12.69
N THR A 17 -2.56 5.86 -11.37
CA THR A 17 -2.54 4.80 -10.36
C THR A 17 -3.96 4.29 -10.08
N GLY A 18 -4.09 3.12 -9.44
CA GLY A 18 -5.38 2.59 -9.02
C GLY A 18 -6.14 3.56 -8.11
N PHE A 19 -5.47 4.09 -7.08
CA PHE A 19 -6.05 5.09 -6.16
C PHE A 19 -6.36 6.43 -6.86
N GLY A 20 -5.51 6.88 -7.79
CA GLY A 20 -5.79 8.10 -8.56
C GLY A 20 -7.03 7.98 -9.45
N ARG A 21 -7.22 6.83 -10.09
CA ARG A 21 -8.42 6.54 -10.88
C ARG A 21 -9.67 6.43 -10.01
N CYS A 22 -9.55 5.80 -8.85
CA CYS A 22 -10.59 5.76 -7.82
C CYS A 22 -10.98 7.17 -7.38
N SER A 23 -9.99 8.00 -7.03
CA SER A 23 -10.18 9.41 -6.66
C SER A 23 -10.90 10.20 -7.74
N LYS A 24 -10.49 10.05 -9.02
CA LYS A 24 -11.13 10.71 -10.16
C LYS A 24 -12.60 10.33 -10.29
N ALA A 25 -12.91 9.04 -10.21
CA ALA A 25 -14.28 8.55 -10.34
C ALA A 25 -15.16 9.05 -9.19
N LEU A 26 -14.72 8.86 -7.93
CA LEU A 26 -15.53 9.22 -6.75
C LEU A 26 -15.71 10.74 -6.63
N LEU A 27 -14.61 11.52 -6.70
CA LEU A 27 -14.71 12.97 -6.56
C LEU A 27 -15.46 13.60 -7.73
N GLY A 28 -15.31 13.05 -8.95
CA GLY A 28 -16.09 13.46 -10.12
C GLY A 28 -17.58 13.23 -9.95
N TYR A 29 -17.97 12.09 -9.39
CA TYR A 29 -19.36 11.79 -9.06
C TYR A 29 -19.91 12.77 -8.01
N LEU A 30 -19.23 12.90 -6.87
CA LEU A 30 -19.66 13.76 -5.76
C LEU A 30 -19.72 15.24 -6.19
N TYR A 31 -18.78 15.69 -6.99
CA TYR A 31 -18.77 17.06 -7.52
C TYR A 31 -19.99 17.36 -8.40
N LYS A 32 -20.36 16.42 -9.27
CA LYS A 32 -21.53 16.56 -10.16
C LYS A 32 -22.85 16.66 -9.39
N THR A 33 -22.94 16.12 -8.17
CA THR A 33 -24.14 16.29 -7.32
C THR A 33 -24.37 17.73 -6.88
N GLY A 34 -23.31 18.53 -6.83
CA GLY A 34 -23.34 19.91 -6.33
C GLY A 34 -23.61 20.08 -4.82
N LYS A 35 -23.70 18.99 -4.07
CA LYS A 35 -24.08 18.96 -2.64
C LYS A 35 -22.93 19.32 -1.70
N TYR A 36 -21.68 19.03 -2.08
CA TYR A 36 -20.52 19.02 -1.18
C TYR A 36 -19.50 20.10 -1.51
N ASP A 37 -18.79 20.55 -0.50
CA ASP A 37 -17.55 21.31 -0.63
C ASP A 37 -16.38 20.31 -0.53
N ILE A 38 -15.69 20.06 -1.65
CA ILE A 38 -14.71 19.00 -1.77
C ILE A 38 -13.30 19.56 -1.69
N VAL A 39 -12.52 19.05 -0.75
CA VAL A 39 -11.08 19.28 -0.65
C VAL A 39 -10.35 17.95 -0.86
N HIS A 40 -9.58 17.85 -1.94
CA HIS A 40 -8.75 16.69 -2.23
C HIS A 40 -7.35 16.92 -1.67
N TYR A 41 -6.97 16.14 -0.65
CA TYR A 41 -5.63 16.11 -0.05
C TYR A 41 -4.78 15.09 -0.80
N ALA A 42 -4.06 15.56 -1.83
CA ALA A 42 -3.39 14.72 -2.83
C ALA A 42 -1.99 14.31 -2.38
N CYS A 43 -1.76 13.01 -2.23
CA CYS A 43 -0.49 12.43 -1.82
C CYS A 43 0.66 12.80 -2.78
N GLY A 44 1.85 13.07 -2.23
CA GLY A 44 3.09 13.31 -2.97
C GLY A 44 3.21 14.65 -3.69
N GLY A 45 2.22 15.54 -3.56
CA GLY A 45 2.23 16.86 -4.19
C GLY A 45 2.60 17.99 -3.23
N LYS A 46 3.23 19.06 -3.72
CA LYS A 46 3.42 20.32 -2.95
C LYS A 46 2.06 20.89 -2.55
N ASN A 47 1.96 21.43 -1.33
CA ASN A 47 0.68 21.79 -0.70
C ASN A 47 -0.17 22.75 -1.54
N LYS A 48 0.34 23.95 -1.85
CA LYS A 48 -0.41 25.01 -2.53
C LYS A 48 0.16 25.37 -3.90
N THR A 49 1.42 25.05 -4.17
CA THR A 49 2.14 25.55 -5.36
C THR A 49 2.15 24.59 -6.55
N ASN A 50 1.57 23.38 -6.43
CA ASN A 50 1.54 22.43 -7.54
C ASN A 50 0.59 22.90 -8.66
N PRO A 51 1.11 23.22 -9.87
CA PRO A 51 0.29 23.77 -10.95
C PRO A 51 -0.74 22.79 -11.51
N SER A 52 -0.51 21.48 -11.34
CA SER A 52 -1.44 20.44 -11.80
C SER A 52 -2.76 20.44 -11.04
N PHE A 53 -2.79 20.95 -9.81
CA PHE A 53 -4.00 20.97 -8.98
C PHE A 53 -5.08 21.94 -9.53
N LYS A 54 -4.68 22.96 -10.30
CA LYS A 54 -5.61 23.87 -10.99
C LYS A 54 -6.44 23.19 -12.09
N LYS A 55 -6.10 21.96 -12.47
CA LYS A 55 -6.80 21.20 -13.52
C LYS A 55 -8.02 20.44 -12.99
N THR A 56 -8.23 20.39 -11.68
CA THR A 56 -9.41 19.76 -11.04
C THR A 56 -10.49 20.80 -10.77
N PRO A 57 -11.78 20.44 -10.87
CA PRO A 57 -12.87 21.38 -10.62
C PRO A 57 -13.15 21.60 -9.12
N TRP A 58 -12.60 20.78 -8.26
CA TRP A 58 -12.62 20.91 -6.79
C TRP A 58 -11.29 21.43 -6.27
N LYS A 59 -11.29 21.89 -5.02
CA LYS A 59 -10.07 22.31 -4.34
C LYS A 59 -9.14 21.11 -4.17
N THR A 60 -7.90 21.24 -4.62
CA THR A 60 -6.85 20.24 -4.41
C THR A 60 -5.66 20.89 -3.72
N ILE A 61 -5.16 20.25 -2.67
CA ILE A 61 -3.98 20.62 -1.91
C ILE A 61 -3.07 19.40 -1.78
N GLY A 62 -1.78 19.59 -1.68
CA GLY A 62 -0.83 18.48 -1.57
C GLY A 62 -0.41 18.21 -0.14
N THR A 63 0.23 17.08 0.03
CA THR A 63 0.69 16.57 1.33
C THR A 63 2.11 17.03 1.70
N LEU A 64 2.87 17.55 0.72
CA LEU A 64 4.26 17.98 0.93
C LEU A 64 4.35 19.51 1.12
N PRO A 65 5.35 20.00 1.88
CA PRO A 65 5.59 21.43 2.03
C PRO A 65 5.83 22.12 0.68
N ASP A 66 5.49 23.41 0.60
CA ASP A 66 5.79 24.24 -0.56
C ASP A 66 7.24 24.75 -0.57
N ASN A 67 7.88 24.79 0.60
CA ASN A 67 9.24 25.27 0.79
C ASN A 67 10.26 24.22 0.33
N ASP A 68 11.11 24.58 -0.63
CA ASP A 68 12.13 23.69 -1.21
C ASP A 68 13.21 23.30 -0.18
N ALA A 69 13.52 24.14 0.80
CA ALA A 69 14.48 23.81 1.85
C ALA A 69 13.92 22.74 2.81
N GLU A 70 12.64 22.80 3.13
CA GLU A 70 11.95 21.77 3.92
C GLU A 70 11.89 20.44 3.15
N LEU A 71 11.61 20.49 1.84
CA LEU A 71 11.62 19.30 0.98
C LEU A 71 13.00 18.64 0.94
N GLN A 72 14.06 19.42 0.71
CA GLN A 72 15.44 18.91 0.72
C GLN A 72 15.84 18.33 2.09
N GLN A 73 15.28 18.87 3.18
CA GLN A 73 15.53 18.30 4.51
C GLN A 73 14.78 16.96 4.68
N LEU A 74 13.55 16.84 4.19
CA LEU A 74 12.78 15.59 4.20
C LEU A 74 13.44 14.50 3.34
N GLU A 75 14.00 14.84 2.20
CA GLU A 75 14.67 13.89 1.31
C GLU A 75 15.89 13.20 1.95
N LYS A 76 16.45 13.77 3.00
CA LYS A 76 17.56 13.17 3.76
C LYS A 76 17.11 12.00 4.65
N ASP A 77 15.83 11.92 4.99
CA ASP A 77 15.22 10.82 5.73
C ASP A 77 14.13 10.16 4.88
N PRO A 78 14.39 8.99 4.27
CA PRO A 78 13.43 8.30 3.42
C PRO A 78 12.11 7.95 4.13
N ASN A 79 12.14 7.68 5.43
CA ASN A 79 10.93 7.38 6.20
C ASN A 79 10.09 8.63 6.45
N ALA A 80 10.72 9.72 6.90
CA ALA A 80 10.05 11.00 7.07
C ALA A 80 9.50 11.52 5.74
N SER A 81 10.27 11.39 4.65
CA SER A 81 9.85 11.73 3.29
C SER A 81 8.64 10.92 2.86
N ARG A 82 8.64 9.60 3.11
CA ARG A 82 7.50 8.74 2.80
C ARG A 82 6.26 9.12 3.60
N GLN A 83 6.37 9.28 4.92
CA GLN A 83 5.25 9.69 5.77
C GLN A 83 4.69 11.05 5.38
N ALA A 84 5.56 12.03 5.09
CA ALA A 84 5.15 13.34 4.60
C ALA A 84 4.42 13.23 3.24
N SER A 85 4.90 12.38 2.34
CA SER A 85 4.26 12.13 1.04
C SER A 85 2.83 11.60 1.19
N TYR A 86 2.56 10.82 2.24
CA TYR A 86 1.21 10.37 2.58
C TYR A 86 0.43 11.33 3.48
N GLY A 87 1.02 12.46 3.89
CA GLY A 87 0.30 13.54 4.54
C GLY A 87 0.49 13.68 6.05
N ALA A 88 1.28 12.81 6.69
CA ALA A 88 1.45 12.80 8.15
C ALA A 88 1.89 14.17 8.71
N MET A 89 2.72 14.91 7.96
CA MET A 89 3.27 16.18 8.41
C MET A 89 2.27 17.34 8.42
N LEU A 90 1.38 17.41 7.44
CA LEU A 90 0.51 18.58 7.23
C LEU A 90 -0.97 18.30 7.52
N LEU A 91 -1.35 17.08 7.92
CA LEU A 91 -2.75 16.68 8.07
C LEU A 91 -3.46 17.52 9.15
N ASP A 92 -2.87 17.65 10.34
CA ASP A 92 -3.50 18.41 11.45
C ASP A 92 -3.74 19.87 11.06
N LYS A 93 -2.74 20.50 10.44
CA LYS A 93 -2.87 21.85 9.91
C LYS A 93 -3.94 21.95 8.82
N THR A 94 -4.04 20.92 7.98
CA THR A 94 -5.08 20.85 6.94
C THR A 94 -6.46 20.72 7.53
N ILE A 95 -6.65 19.91 8.58
CA ILE A 95 -7.91 19.80 9.33
C ILE A 95 -8.28 21.15 9.97
N GLU A 96 -7.30 21.84 10.57
CA GLU A 96 -7.51 23.16 11.18
C GLU A 96 -7.92 24.24 10.16
N GLU A 97 -7.22 24.29 9.01
CA GLU A 97 -7.49 25.28 7.96
C GLU A 97 -8.82 24.99 7.23
N GLU A 98 -9.08 23.72 6.91
CA GLU A 98 -10.22 23.34 6.08
C GLU A 98 -11.49 23.05 6.88
N LYS A 99 -11.40 22.64 8.12
CA LYS A 99 -12.53 22.31 9.01
C LYS A 99 -13.55 21.37 8.32
N PRO A 100 -13.15 20.17 7.86
CA PRO A 100 -14.05 19.26 7.17
C PRO A 100 -15.09 18.66 8.12
N ASP A 101 -16.28 18.39 7.61
CA ASP A 101 -17.32 17.64 8.32
C ASP A 101 -17.07 16.13 8.22
N VAL A 102 -16.42 15.72 7.13
CA VAL A 102 -16.09 14.32 6.85
C VAL A 102 -14.64 14.22 6.37
N TYR A 103 -13.90 13.27 6.92
CA TYR A 103 -12.56 12.90 6.48
C TYR A 103 -12.55 11.48 5.96
N ILE A 104 -12.02 11.26 4.76
CA ILE A 104 -11.86 9.93 4.17
C ILE A 104 -10.42 9.78 3.70
N ALA A 105 -9.69 8.79 4.26
CA ALA A 105 -8.39 8.39 3.77
C ALA A 105 -8.51 7.13 2.91
N ALA A 106 -8.26 7.25 1.61
CA ALA A 106 -8.35 6.19 0.63
C ALA A 106 -6.94 5.84 0.12
N GLN A 107 -6.25 4.94 0.83
CA GLN A 107 -4.85 4.59 0.55
C GLN A 107 -4.50 3.23 1.17
N ASP A 108 -3.33 2.70 0.86
CA ASP A 108 -2.77 1.57 1.61
C ASP A 108 -2.69 1.93 3.10
N ILE A 109 -3.13 1.02 3.98
CA ILE A 109 -3.26 1.30 5.42
C ILE A 109 -1.97 1.81 6.06
N TRP A 110 -0.83 1.23 5.71
CA TRP A 110 0.50 1.65 6.19
C TRP A 110 0.90 3.09 5.80
N GLY A 111 0.16 3.70 4.86
CA GLY A 111 0.36 5.09 4.44
C GLY A 111 -0.55 6.08 5.17
N VAL A 112 -1.60 5.60 5.87
CA VAL A 112 -2.61 6.47 6.48
C VAL A 112 -3.01 6.09 7.90
N ASP A 113 -2.47 5.00 8.45
CA ASP A 113 -2.73 4.54 9.82
C ASP A 113 -2.41 5.59 10.88
N PHE A 114 -1.41 6.46 10.63
CA PHE A 114 -1.08 7.59 11.50
C PHE A 114 -2.26 8.53 11.77
N ALA A 115 -3.24 8.61 10.86
CA ALA A 115 -4.40 9.46 11.03
C ALA A 115 -5.33 8.97 12.15
N VAL A 116 -5.35 7.66 12.41
CA VAL A 116 -6.20 7.03 13.43
C VAL A 116 -5.82 7.45 14.85
N GLU A 117 -4.53 7.76 15.06
CA GLU A 117 -4.00 8.20 16.36
C GLU A 117 -4.16 9.72 16.59
N LYS A 118 -4.77 10.44 15.64
CA LYS A 118 -4.98 11.88 15.77
C LYS A 118 -6.14 12.17 16.73
N PRO A 119 -6.00 13.15 17.65
CA PRO A 119 -7.04 13.45 18.64
C PRO A 119 -8.41 13.74 18.03
N TRP A 120 -8.44 14.40 16.88
CA TRP A 120 -9.66 14.76 16.15
C TRP A 120 -10.31 13.63 15.36
N PHE A 121 -9.62 12.49 15.15
CA PHE A 121 -10.04 11.46 14.19
C PHE A 121 -11.45 10.91 14.45
N ASN A 122 -11.80 10.70 15.71
CA ASN A 122 -13.12 10.20 16.10
C ASN A 122 -14.16 11.32 16.35
N ASP A 123 -13.76 12.56 16.45
CA ASP A 123 -14.64 13.72 16.63
C ASP A 123 -15.12 14.28 15.28
N VAL A 124 -14.30 14.13 14.23
CA VAL A 124 -14.70 14.30 12.84
C VAL A 124 -15.22 12.96 12.32
N THR A 125 -16.30 12.97 11.52
CA THR A 125 -16.76 11.72 10.87
C THR A 125 -15.68 11.20 9.92
N SER A 126 -14.89 10.24 10.38
CA SER A 126 -13.72 9.74 9.66
C SER A 126 -13.93 8.32 9.14
N ALA A 127 -13.34 8.02 7.98
CA ALA A 127 -13.29 6.68 7.42
C ALA A 127 -11.89 6.36 6.86
N ILE A 128 -11.44 5.14 7.08
CA ILE A 128 -10.29 4.54 6.40
C ILE A 128 -10.80 3.59 5.34
N TRP A 129 -10.35 3.78 4.11
CA TRP A 129 -10.74 3.01 2.95
C TRP A 129 -9.51 2.47 2.24
N THR A 130 -9.20 1.20 2.42
CA THR A 130 -7.91 0.62 2.07
C THR A 130 -8.02 -0.68 1.30
N THR A 131 -6.89 -1.11 0.75
CA THR A 131 -6.73 -2.42 0.11
C THR A 131 -5.88 -3.34 0.97
N LEU A 132 -6.31 -4.60 1.10
CA LEU A 132 -5.54 -5.67 1.71
C LEU A 132 -5.61 -6.87 0.77
N ASP A 133 -4.48 -7.45 0.43
CA ASP A 133 -4.38 -8.40 -0.68
C ASP A 133 -3.90 -9.80 -0.30
N SER A 134 -3.44 -9.99 0.95
CA SER A 134 -2.75 -11.23 1.34
C SER A 134 -3.02 -11.62 2.79
N LEU A 135 -2.80 -12.88 3.10
CA LEU A 135 -2.83 -13.42 4.45
C LEU A 135 -1.42 -13.83 4.90
N PRO A 136 -1.12 -13.72 6.22
CA PRO A 136 -1.93 -13.12 7.27
C PRO A 136 -2.15 -11.63 7.04
N ILE A 137 -3.23 -11.06 7.60
CA ILE A 137 -3.47 -9.62 7.54
C ILE A 137 -2.33 -8.87 8.26
N LEU A 138 -1.90 -7.75 7.69
CA LEU A 138 -0.84 -6.91 8.23
C LEU A 138 -1.17 -6.41 9.65
N PRO A 139 -0.22 -6.42 10.59
CA PRO A 139 -0.41 -5.83 11.92
C PRO A 139 -0.84 -4.36 11.87
N THR A 140 -0.35 -3.58 10.92
CA THR A 140 -0.74 -2.17 10.68
C THR A 140 -2.21 -2.01 10.29
N ALA A 141 -2.86 -3.08 9.80
CA ALA A 141 -4.29 -3.09 9.51
C ALA A 141 -5.14 -3.59 10.68
N ILE A 142 -4.57 -4.44 11.55
CA ILE A 142 -5.26 -5.04 12.69
C ILE A 142 -5.24 -4.12 13.91
N LYS A 143 -4.04 -3.61 14.28
CA LYS A 143 -3.86 -2.79 15.49
C LYS A 143 -4.82 -1.58 15.60
N PRO A 144 -5.03 -0.78 14.53
CA PRO A 144 -5.93 0.36 14.60
C PRO A 144 -7.41 -0.01 14.35
N ALA A 145 -7.73 -1.26 14.05
CA ALA A 145 -9.07 -1.64 13.58
C ALA A 145 -10.17 -1.26 14.56
N ASP A 146 -9.98 -1.46 15.86
CA ASP A 146 -10.99 -1.16 16.90
C ASP A 146 -11.20 0.35 17.08
N LYS A 147 -10.22 1.17 16.70
CA LYS A 147 -10.30 2.65 16.75
C LYS A 147 -10.98 3.24 15.51
N ILE A 148 -11.11 2.48 14.42
CA ILE A 148 -11.66 2.96 13.14
C ILE A 148 -13.14 2.59 13.05
N LYS A 149 -14.02 3.53 13.36
CA LYS A 149 -15.49 3.29 13.30
C LYS A 149 -15.99 2.95 11.89
N ASN A 150 -15.43 3.58 10.84
CA ASN A 150 -15.77 3.35 9.46
C ASN A 150 -14.55 2.79 8.74
N TYR A 151 -14.33 1.50 8.91
CA TYR A 151 -13.21 0.77 8.31
C TYR A 151 -13.71 0.01 7.09
N TRP A 152 -13.26 0.42 5.90
CA TRP A 152 -13.72 -0.12 4.63
C TRP A 152 -12.57 -0.76 3.86
N ILE A 153 -12.80 -1.96 3.37
CA ILE A 153 -11.84 -2.73 2.61
C ILE A 153 -12.38 -2.94 1.20
N TRP A 154 -11.50 -2.86 0.19
CA TRP A 154 -11.89 -2.95 -1.21
C TRP A 154 -12.34 -4.34 -1.66
N SER A 155 -12.05 -5.41 -0.92
CA SER A 155 -12.39 -6.79 -1.29
C SER A 155 -13.09 -7.56 -0.16
N ASN A 156 -14.00 -8.45 -0.54
CA ASN A 156 -14.65 -9.38 0.39
C ASN A 156 -13.65 -10.32 1.06
N PHE A 157 -12.61 -10.75 0.34
CA PHE A 157 -11.54 -11.60 0.85
C PHE A 157 -10.90 -11.05 2.14
N ALA A 158 -10.46 -9.81 2.11
CA ALA A 158 -9.80 -9.22 3.26
C ALA A 158 -10.77 -8.77 4.35
N THR A 159 -11.99 -8.36 4.00
CA THR A 159 -13.05 -8.09 4.98
C THR A 159 -13.37 -9.35 5.79
N LYS A 160 -13.55 -10.48 5.13
CA LYS A 160 -13.78 -11.78 5.78
C LYS A 160 -12.64 -12.16 6.72
N ALA A 161 -11.39 -11.96 6.29
CA ALA A 161 -10.23 -12.25 7.13
C ALA A 161 -10.18 -11.35 8.39
N LEU A 162 -10.59 -10.08 8.30
CA LEU A 162 -10.71 -9.20 9.48
C LEU A 162 -11.86 -9.60 10.39
N HIS A 163 -12.99 -10.08 9.85
CA HIS A 163 -14.08 -10.64 10.66
C HIS A 163 -13.62 -11.90 11.44
N GLU A 164 -12.85 -12.79 10.79
CA GLU A 164 -12.27 -13.97 11.45
C GLU A 164 -11.30 -13.60 12.59
N LEU A 165 -10.73 -12.39 12.57
CA LEU A 165 -9.92 -11.82 13.63
C LEU A 165 -10.71 -11.04 14.68
N GLY A 166 -12.07 -11.02 14.60
CA GLY A 166 -12.96 -10.39 15.58
C GLY A 166 -13.41 -8.96 15.22
N HIS A 167 -13.00 -8.39 14.09
CA HIS A 167 -13.36 -7.04 13.65
C HIS A 167 -14.61 -7.01 12.77
N GLU A 168 -15.75 -7.44 13.30
CA GLU A 168 -17.02 -7.60 12.54
C GLU A 168 -17.61 -6.28 12.00
N HIS A 169 -17.21 -5.13 12.53
CA HIS A 169 -17.65 -3.81 12.08
C HIS A 169 -17.05 -3.38 10.74
N VAL A 170 -15.96 -4.03 10.31
CA VAL A 170 -15.31 -3.77 9.02
C VAL A 170 -16.24 -4.14 7.87
N LYS A 171 -16.29 -3.29 6.84
CA LYS A 171 -17.21 -3.50 5.70
C LYS A 171 -16.45 -3.52 4.38
N THR A 172 -16.97 -4.28 3.43
CA THR A 172 -16.50 -4.19 2.05
C THR A 172 -17.09 -2.93 1.40
N MET A 173 -16.22 -2.10 0.87
CA MET A 173 -16.52 -0.97 0.03
C MET A 173 -15.59 -1.00 -1.17
N HIS A 174 -16.06 -1.50 -2.29
CA HIS A 174 -15.26 -1.64 -3.50
C HIS A 174 -14.76 -0.28 -4.04
N GLY A 175 -13.61 -0.27 -4.68
CA GLY A 175 -13.15 0.88 -5.44
C GLY A 175 -14.03 1.10 -6.67
N PRO A 176 -14.58 2.31 -6.89
CA PRO A 176 -15.47 2.58 -8.01
C PRO A 176 -14.76 2.55 -9.35
N LEU A 177 -15.47 2.08 -10.36
CA LEU A 177 -15.02 2.11 -11.75
C LEU A 177 -15.87 3.14 -12.52
N GLU A 178 -15.18 4.02 -13.27
CA GLU A 178 -15.83 4.86 -14.30
C GLU A 178 -16.18 3.97 -15.49
N ASP A 179 -17.43 3.48 -15.47
CA ASP A 179 -17.90 2.44 -16.39
C ASP A 179 -18.26 2.97 -17.79
N SER A 180 -18.41 4.28 -17.97
CA SER A 180 -18.85 4.90 -19.23
C SER A 180 -17.89 4.69 -20.40
N HIS A 181 -16.59 4.50 -20.13
CA HIS A 181 -15.56 4.34 -21.15
C HIS A 181 -15.45 2.92 -21.70
N PHE A 182 -15.86 1.92 -20.92
CA PHE A 182 -15.64 0.50 -21.23
C PHE A 182 -16.90 -0.17 -21.74
N LYS A 183 -16.87 -0.57 -22.99
CA LYS A 183 -17.98 -1.27 -23.65
C LYS A 183 -17.49 -2.13 -24.80
N ARG A 184 -18.23 -3.19 -25.09
CA ARG A 184 -18.03 -3.95 -26.31
C ARG A 184 -18.41 -3.11 -27.51
N LEU A 185 -17.53 -3.02 -28.46
CA LEU A 185 -17.79 -2.35 -29.75
C LEU A 185 -18.46 -3.31 -30.72
N PRO A 186 -19.28 -2.80 -31.68
CA PRO A 186 -19.83 -3.62 -32.77
C PRO A 186 -18.74 -4.36 -33.53
N ASN A 187 -19.05 -5.55 -34.03
CA ASN A 187 -18.06 -6.41 -34.68
C ASN A 187 -17.40 -5.76 -35.90
N ASP A 188 -18.12 -4.98 -36.68
CA ASP A 188 -17.58 -4.23 -37.81
C ASP A 188 -16.53 -3.18 -37.36
N ILE A 189 -16.77 -2.54 -36.23
CA ILE A 189 -15.81 -1.57 -35.63
C ILE A 189 -14.58 -2.31 -35.10
N ARG A 190 -14.77 -3.44 -34.39
CA ARG A 190 -13.66 -4.28 -33.91
C ARG A 190 -12.77 -4.76 -35.07
N LEU A 191 -13.37 -5.18 -36.19
CA LEU A 191 -12.64 -5.54 -37.39
C LEU A 191 -11.89 -4.34 -38.00
N LYS A 192 -12.49 -3.16 -38.05
CA LYS A 192 -11.81 -1.94 -38.50
C LYS A 192 -10.59 -1.62 -37.64
N ILE A 193 -10.70 -1.75 -36.31
CA ILE A 193 -9.57 -1.50 -35.38
C ILE A 193 -8.47 -2.56 -35.61
N ARG A 194 -8.81 -3.86 -35.74
CA ARG A 194 -7.82 -4.90 -36.06
C ARG A 194 -7.12 -4.62 -37.39
N ASN A 195 -7.85 -4.27 -38.43
CA ASN A 195 -7.28 -3.91 -39.73
C ASN A 195 -6.38 -2.68 -39.67
N HIS A 196 -6.77 -1.65 -38.89
CA HIS A 196 -5.95 -0.46 -38.66
C HIS A 196 -4.57 -0.81 -38.09
N PHE A 197 -4.52 -1.72 -37.11
CA PHE A 197 -3.29 -2.19 -36.50
C PHE A 197 -2.64 -3.36 -37.25
N LYS A 198 -3.17 -3.75 -38.40
CA LYS A 198 -2.69 -4.89 -39.22
C LYS A 198 -2.66 -6.21 -38.46
N ILE A 199 -3.62 -6.43 -37.56
CA ILE A 199 -3.83 -7.66 -36.82
C ILE A 199 -4.75 -8.58 -37.64
N ASP A 200 -4.34 -9.82 -37.87
CA ASP A 200 -5.18 -10.81 -38.58
C ASP A 200 -6.55 -10.92 -37.88
N PRO A 201 -7.66 -10.72 -38.61
CA PRO A 201 -9.01 -10.79 -38.02
C PRO A 201 -9.34 -12.17 -37.42
N ASN A 202 -8.68 -13.23 -37.88
CA ASN A 202 -8.92 -14.62 -37.45
C ASN A 202 -8.01 -15.06 -36.28
N ILE A 203 -7.15 -14.17 -35.77
CA ILE A 203 -6.29 -14.50 -34.63
C ILE A 203 -7.12 -14.59 -33.34
N PHE A 204 -6.96 -15.67 -32.58
CA PHE A 204 -7.50 -15.76 -31.22
C PHE A 204 -6.61 -15.01 -30.28
N MET A 205 -7.01 -13.79 -29.92
CA MET A 205 -6.21 -12.85 -29.15
C MET A 205 -6.50 -12.99 -27.67
N ILE A 206 -5.49 -13.43 -26.91
CA ILE A 206 -5.52 -13.50 -25.45
C ILE A 206 -4.94 -12.18 -24.90
N GLY A 207 -5.68 -11.46 -24.09
CA GLY A 207 -5.26 -10.17 -23.55
C GLY A 207 -4.86 -10.19 -22.09
N PHE A 208 -3.92 -9.32 -21.73
CA PHE A 208 -3.57 -9.01 -20.36
C PHE A 208 -3.13 -7.56 -20.24
N VAL A 209 -3.87 -6.77 -19.46
CA VAL A 209 -3.59 -5.37 -19.13
C VAL A 209 -3.08 -5.29 -17.71
N PHE A 210 -1.85 -4.84 -17.52
CA PHE A 210 -1.21 -4.87 -16.21
C PHE A 210 -0.01 -3.92 -16.11
N ARG A 211 0.33 -3.50 -14.89
CA ARG A 211 1.67 -3.00 -14.60
C ARG A 211 2.61 -4.20 -14.44
N ASN A 212 3.75 -4.18 -15.12
CA ASN A 212 4.71 -5.29 -15.05
C ASN A 212 5.40 -5.35 -13.68
N GLN A 213 4.75 -6.02 -12.75
CA GLN A 213 5.21 -6.27 -11.39
C GLN A 213 5.30 -7.77 -11.15
N LEU A 214 6.15 -8.20 -10.21
CA LEU A 214 6.36 -9.62 -9.91
C LEU A 214 5.06 -10.36 -9.59
N ARG A 215 4.14 -9.71 -8.88
CA ARG A 215 2.83 -10.29 -8.51
C ARG A 215 1.89 -10.61 -9.70
N LYS A 216 2.24 -10.21 -10.92
CA LYS A 216 1.40 -10.41 -12.12
C LYS A 216 1.65 -11.73 -12.86
N SER A 217 2.34 -12.68 -12.24
CA SER A 217 2.50 -14.07 -12.69
C SER A 217 2.73 -14.26 -14.20
N VAL A 218 3.53 -13.38 -14.81
CA VAL A 218 3.84 -13.42 -16.26
C VAL A 218 4.45 -14.75 -16.70
N PRO A 219 5.38 -15.38 -15.94
CA PRO A 219 5.90 -16.70 -16.28
C PRO A 219 4.79 -17.74 -16.46
N ASN A 220 3.83 -17.79 -15.52
CA ASN A 220 2.71 -18.74 -15.58
C ASN A 220 1.81 -18.51 -16.80
N LEU A 221 1.59 -17.24 -17.19
CA LEU A 221 0.83 -16.90 -18.40
C LEU A 221 1.54 -17.41 -19.65
N LEU A 222 2.85 -17.15 -19.79
CA LEU A 222 3.63 -17.54 -20.95
C LEU A 222 3.74 -19.06 -21.09
N GLU A 223 3.96 -19.76 -19.98
CA GLU A 223 3.94 -21.22 -19.96
C GLU A 223 2.55 -21.77 -20.31
N GLY A 224 1.49 -21.23 -19.72
CA GLY A 224 0.11 -21.62 -20.02
C GLY A 224 -0.26 -21.38 -21.48
N TYR A 225 0.15 -20.26 -22.06
CA TYR A 225 -0.03 -19.98 -23.50
C TYR A 225 0.76 -20.96 -24.38
N SER A 226 2.01 -21.27 -24.02
CA SER A 226 2.83 -22.25 -24.73
C SER A 226 2.15 -23.62 -24.75
N LEU A 227 1.61 -24.07 -23.61
CA LEU A 227 0.84 -25.32 -23.51
C LEU A 227 -0.41 -25.29 -24.40
N PHE A 228 -1.20 -24.21 -24.34
CA PHE A 228 -2.39 -24.04 -25.18
C PHE A 228 -2.04 -24.10 -26.67
N LYS A 229 -0.97 -23.45 -27.08
CA LYS A 229 -0.50 -23.49 -28.48
C LYS A 229 -0.07 -24.89 -28.93
N LYS A 230 0.62 -25.64 -28.05
CA LYS A 230 0.98 -27.06 -28.33
C LYS A 230 -0.25 -27.94 -28.50
N TRP A 231 -1.32 -27.68 -27.76
CA TRP A 231 -2.57 -28.44 -27.90
C TRP A 231 -3.36 -28.04 -29.16
N ASN A 232 -3.14 -26.82 -29.66
CA ASN A 232 -3.90 -26.24 -30.78
C ASN A 232 -2.96 -25.71 -31.88
N PRO A 233 -2.14 -26.55 -32.52
CA PRO A 233 -1.13 -26.10 -33.47
C PRO A 233 -1.72 -25.44 -34.73
N SER A 234 -2.98 -25.75 -35.08
CA SER A 234 -3.69 -25.18 -36.22
C SER A 234 -4.38 -23.84 -35.90
N VAL A 235 -4.52 -23.49 -34.64
CA VAL A 235 -5.16 -22.25 -34.23
C VAL A 235 -4.18 -21.09 -34.28
N LYS A 236 -4.48 -20.08 -35.08
CA LYS A 236 -3.76 -18.81 -35.01
C LYS A 236 -4.10 -18.11 -33.73
N SER A 237 -3.13 -17.91 -32.83
CA SER A 237 -3.32 -17.24 -31.55
C SER A 237 -2.22 -16.23 -31.27
N GLY A 238 -2.49 -15.29 -30.37
CA GLY A 238 -1.53 -14.28 -29.93
C GLY A 238 -1.81 -13.79 -28.51
N LEU A 239 -0.78 -13.26 -27.87
CA LEU A 239 -0.82 -12.61 -26.57
C LEU A 239 -0.73 -11.09 -26.74
N LEU A 240 -1.76 -10.34 -26.37
CA LEU A 240 -1.73 -8.88 -26.30
C LEU A 240 -1.43 -8.45 -24.85
N LEU A 241 -0.18 -8.09 -24.61
CA LEU A 241 0.33 -7.67 -23.30
C LEU A 241 0.41 -6.14 -23.26
N HIS A 242 -0.62 -5.49 -22.69
CA HIS A 242 -0.64 -4.04 -22.52
C HIS A 242 0.10 -3.68 -21.22
N THR A 243 1.41 -3.47 -21.32
CA THR A 243 2.29 -3.22 -20.19
C THR A 243 3.62 -2.58 -20.61
N HIS A 244 4.42 -2.16 -19.64
CA HIS A 244 5.80 -1.74 -19.88
C HIS A 244 6.75 -2.93 -19.80
N PHE A 245 7.54 -3.13 -20.88
CA PHE A 245 8.48 -4.24 -20.98
C PHE A 245 9.83 -3.96 -20.30
N GLY A 246 10.09 -2.71 -19.95
CA GLY A 246 11.34 -2.27 -19.34
C GLY A 246 11.37 -2.33 -17.81
N GLU A 247 10.33 -2.84 -17.16
CA GLU A 247 10.27 -3.00 -15.69
C GLU A 247 9.74 -4.39 -15.32
N GLY A 248 9.97 -4.84 -14.10
CA GLY A 248 9.46 -6.09 -13.56
C GLY A 248 10.00 -7.35 -14.28
N TRP A 249 9.11 -8.20 -14.76
CA TRP A 249 9.48 -9.42 -15.46
C TRP A 249 10.14 -9.16 -16.81
N GLY A 250 11.24 -9.85 -17.09
CA GLY A 250 11.91 -9.83 -18.38
C GLY A 250 11.12 -10.60 -19.45
N ILE A 251 9.99 -10.06 -19.91
CA ILE A 251 8.99 -10.76 -20.75
C ILE A 251 9.61 -11.39 -21.99
N GLY A 252 10.54 -10.69 -22.66
CA GLY A 252 11.20 -11.23 -23.87
C GLY A 252 12.02 -12.49 -23.59
N LYS A 253 12.80 -12.49 -22.49
CA LYS A 253 13.59 -13.68 -22.08
C LYS A 253 12.70 -14.85 -21.67
N LEU A 254 11.64 -14.55 -20.88
CA LEU A 254 10.68 -15.59 -20.48
C LEU A 254 9.93 -16.17 -21.68
N ALA A 255 9.57 -15.36 -22.66
CA ALA A 255 8.94 -15.85 -23.88
C ALA A 255 9.86 -16.82 -24.65
N GLU A 256 11.14 -16.51 -24.76
CA GLU A 256 12.15 -17.39 -25.36
C GLU A 256 12.28 -18.69 -24.55
N GLU A 257 12.37 -18.63 -23.24
CA GLU A 257 12.46 -19.78 -22.33
C GLU A 257 11.28 -20.74 -22.48
N TYR A 258 10.06 -20.20 -22.54
CA TYR A 258 8.84 -21.01 -22.71
C TYR A 258 8.51 -21.34 -24.16
N GLY A 259 9.34 -20.96 -25.12
CA GLY A 259 9.15 -21.22 -26.53
C GLY A 259 7.94 -20.49 -27.13
N VAL A 260 7.63 -19.28 -26.64
CA VAL A 260 6.59 -18.43 -27.21
C VAL A 260 7.21 -17.58 -28.32
N PRO A 261 6.77 -17.76 -29.59
CA PRO A 261 7.37 -17.04 -30.69
C PRO A 261 7.15 -15.51 -30.60
N PRO A 262 8.15 -14.67 -30.92
CA PRO A 262 8.01 -13.21 -30.85
C PRO A 262 6.84 -12.63 -31.66
N GLN A 263 6.50 -13.26 -32.80
CA GLN A 263 5.37 -12.88 -33.64
C GLN A 263 4.00 -13.13 -32.98
N ASP A 264 3.94 -13.89 -31.91
CA ASP A 264 2.71 -14.12 -31.16
C ASP A 264 2.50 -13.06 -30.05
N ILE A 265 3.53 -12.28 -29.71
CA ILE A 265 3.46 -11.29 -28.65
C ILE A 265 3.15 -9.92 -29.26
N TYR A 266 2.00 -9.38 -28.93
CA TYR A 266 1.56 -8.04 -29.26
C TYR A 266 1.65 -7.13 -28.04
N THR A 267 1.96 -5.85 -28.27
CA THR A 267 1.94 -4.84 -27.19
C THR A 267 1.53 -3.48 -27.73
N THR A 268 1.27 -2.57 -26.82
CA THR A 268 0.94 -1.18 -27.14
C THR A 268 2.18 -0.32 -27.04
N TYR A 269 2.52 0.34 -28.13
CA TYR A 269 3.54 1.40 -28.17
C TYR A 269 2.90 2.78 -28.17
N ILE A 270 3.57 3.73 -27.54
CA ILE A 270 3.17 5.13 -27.53
C ILE A 270 4.37 6.02 -27.82
N CYS A 271 4.19 7.04 -28.62
CA CYS A 271 5.22 8.00 -28.96
C CYS A 271 5.39 9.04 -27.85
N ARG A 272 6.61 9.23 -27.35
CA ARG A 272 6.91 10.25 -26.33
C ARG A 272 6.73 11.68 -26.82
N ALA A 273 6.79 11.92 -28.15
CA ALA A 273 6.71 13.25 -28.73
C ALA A 273 5.27 13.67 -29.06
N CYS A 274 4.45 12.79 -29.64
CA CYS A 274 3.12 13.15 -30.12
C CYS A 274 1.97 12.35 -29.50
N ASN A 275 2.26 11.43 -28.57
CA ASN A 275 1.29 10.54 -27.94
C ASN A 275 0.53 9.60 -28.90
N HIS A 276 0.98 9.50 -30.17
CA HIS A 276 0.40 8.51 -31.07
C HIS A 276 0.62 7.11 -30.56
N TYR A 277 -0.44 6.29 -30.49
CA TYR A 277 -0.35 4.91 -30.05
C TYR A 277 -0.55 3.93 -31.21
N GLN A 278 0.05 2.76 -31.09
CA GLN A 278 -0.17 1.65 -32.01
C GLN A 278 -0.08 0.32 -31.26
N VAL A 279 -0.78 -0.70 -31.76
CA VAL A 279 -0.68 -2.08 -31.28
C VAL A 279 -0.01 -2.93 -32.36
N CYS A 280 1.11 -3.55 -32.03
CA CYS A 280 1.84 -4.41 -32.96
C CYS A 280 2.72 -5.40 -32.19
N ASN A 281 3.38 -6.31 -32.92
CA ASN A 281 4.29 -7.27 -32.31
C ASN A 281 5.41 -6.57 -31.54
N PHE A 282 5.74 -7.16 -30.39
CA PHE A 282 6.85 -6.70 -29.56
C PHE A 282 8.19 -6.86 -30.29
N THR A 283 9.05 -5.89 -30.14
CA THR A 283 10.44 -5.96 -30.62
C THR A 283 11.36 -5.23 -29.64
N THR A 284 12.56 -5.74 -29.51
CA THR A 284 13.64 -5.09 -28.74
C THR A 284 14.29 -3.92 -29.45
N VAL A 285 14.02 -3.76 -30.76
CA VAL A 285 14.57 -2.65 -31.57
C VAL A 285 13.78 -1.40 -31.29
N GLU A 286 14.50 -0.30 -31.04
CA GLU A 286 13.90 1.03 -30.88
C GLU A 286 13.14 1.44 -32.16
N LYS A 287 11.93 1.95 -31.98
CA LYS A 287 11.04 2.30 -33.10
C LYS A 287 10.91 3.80 -33.28
N ASP A 288 10.93 4.20 -34.53
CA ASP A 288 10.55 5.53 -34.95
C ASP A 288 9.02 5.67 -34.94
N CYS A 289 8.51 6.86 -34.68
CA CYS A 289 7.06 7.07 -34.72
C CYS A 289 6.58 7.12 -36.19
N PRO A 290 5.63 6.28 -36.60
CA PRO A 290 5.12 6.28 -37.95
C PRO A 290 4.25 7.51 -38.27
N PHE A 291 3.79 8.24 -37.24
CA PHE A 291 2.92 9.41 -37.38
C PHE A 291 3.71 10.72 -37.45
N CYS A 292 4.57 11.02 -36.47
CA CYS A 292 5.33 12.27 -36.43
C CYS A 292 6.78 12.15 -36.94
N GLY A 293 7.24 10.93 -37.28
CA GLY A 293 8.59 10.68 -37.79
C GLY A 293 9.72 10.78 -36.75
N THR A 294 9.40 11.11 -35.48
CA THR A 294 10.42 11.26 -34.43
C THR A 294 11.15 9.93 -34.20
N LYS A 295 12.48 9.97 -34.31
CA LYS A 295 13.35 8.81 -34.17
C LYS A 295 13.31 8.24 -32.75
N LYS A 296 13.34 6.91 -32.64
CA LYS A 296 13.45 6.17 -31.38
C LYS A 296 12.48 6.63 -30.27
N SER A 297 11.32 7.14 -30.67
CA SER A 297 10.37 7.81 -29.78
C SER A 297 9.28 6.89 -29.23
N GLN A 298 9.15 5.67 -29.75
CA GLN A 298 8.12 4.74 -29.31
C GLN A 298 8.59 3.88 -28.14
N ILE A 299 7.80 3.91 -27.09
CA ILE A 299 7.99 3.06 -25.89
C ILE A 299 6.73 2.25 -25.62
N THR A 300 6.86 1.14 -24.92
CA THR A 300 5.72 0.44 -24.35
C THR A 300 5.11 1.25 -23.19
N THR A 301 3.80 1.12 -23.00
CA THR A 301 3.04 1.94 -22.04
C THR A 301 3.50 1.75 -20.58
N ASN A 302 3.56 2.82 -19.80
CA ASN A 302 3.84 2.81 -18.37
C ASN A 302 2.89 3.74 -17.61
N THR A 303 3.07 3.89 -16.29
CA THR A 303 2.23 4.74 -15.44
C THR A 303 2.32 6.23 -15.77
N SER A 304 3.43 6.69 -16.36
CA SER A 304 3.64 8.08 -16.75
C SER A 304 3.14 8.36 -18.17
N ILE A 305 3.42 7.44 -19.10
CA ILE A 305 3.06 7.57 -20.53
C ILE A 305 2.15 6.39 -20.90
N GLY A 306 0.87 6.66 -21.06
CA GLY A 306 -0.13 5.65 -21.37
C GLY A 306 -1.24 6.19 -22.26
N VAL A 307 -2.07 5.29 -22.72
CA VAL A 307 -3.24 5.59 -23.57
C VAL A 307 -4.37 6.23 -22.75
N THR A 308 -5.32 6.87 -23.42
CA THR A 308 -6.57 7.32 -22.81
C THR A 308 -7.50 6.16 -22.51
N GLU A 309 -8.52 6.35 -21.66
CA GLU A 309 -9.50 5.33 -21.33
C GLU A 309 -10.27 4.82 -22.56
N ASN A 310 -10.61 5.71 -23.50
CA ASN A 310 -11.23 5.32 -24.77
C ASN A 310 -10.29 4.46 -25.64
N GLN A 311 -9.01 4.84 -25.74
CA GLN A 311 -8.01 4.05 -26.44
C GLN A 311 -7.76 2.70 -25.74
N LEU A 312 -7.84 2.66 -24.42
CA LEU A 312 -7.76 1.42 -23.66
C LEU A 312 -8.96 0.51 -23.95
N ASN A 313 -10.17 1.10 -24.09
CA ASN A 313 -11.33 0.34 -24.56
C ASN A 313 -11.14 -0.26 -25.95
N ASP A 314 -10.52 0.48 -26.89
CA ASP A 314 -10.18 -0.07 -28.20
C ASP A 314 -9.23 -1.27 -28.09
N ILE A 315 -8.23 -1.19 -27.18
CA ILE A 315 -7.28 -2.26 -26.93
C ILE A 315 -7.98 -3.51 -26.36
N TYR A 316 -8.89 -3.35 -25.39
CA TYR A 316 -9.72 -4.48 -24.90
C TYR A 316 -10.54 -5.10 -26.04
N ASN A 317 -11.07 -4.28 -26.95
CA ASN A 317 -11.85 -4.74 -28.10
C ASN A 317 -11.03 -5.45 -29.18
N LEU A 318 -9.70 -5.43 -29.13
CA LEU A 318 -8.83 -6.30 -29.94
C LEU A 318 -8.78 -7.73 -29.41
N MET A 319 -9.16 -7.98 -28.14
CA MET A 319 -9.05 -9.26 -27.46
C MET A 319 -10.30 -10.13 -27.70
N ASP A 320 -10.12 -11.45 -27.61
CA ASP A 320 -11.20 -12.44 -27.64
C ASP A 320 -11.46 -13.06 -26.28
N VAL A 321 -10.42 -13.08 -25.44
CA VAL A 321 -10.44 -13.55 -24.05
C VAL A 321 -9.43 -12.75 -23.23
N TYR A 322 -9.74 -12.53 -21.96
CA TYR A 322 -8.88 -11.84 -21.03
C TYR A 322 -8.36 -12.79 -19.96
N CYS A 323 -7.06 -12.90 -19.81
CA CYS A 323 -6.42 -13.78 -18.82
C CYS A 323 -5.65 -12.94 -17.80
N HIS A 324 -6.02 -13.06 -16.51
CA HIS A 324 -5.42 -12.30 -15.43
C HIS A 324 -4.86 -13.21 -14.33
N PRO A 325 -3.69 -13.82 -14.57
CA PRO A 325 -2.99 -14.52 -13.52
C PRO A 325 -2.29 -13.53 -12.60
N PHE A 326 -2.35 -13.77 -11.28
CA PHE A 326 -1.69 -12.94 -10.30
C PHE A 326 -1.48 -13.69 -8.98
N THR A 327 -0.59 -13.20 -8.14
CA THR A 327 -0.29 -13.85 -6.86
C THR A 327 -1.22 -13.39 -5.75
N SER A 328 -1.64 -12.14 -5.78
CA SER A 328 -2.64 -11.50 -4.91
C SER A 328 -2.94 -10.08 -5.40
N GLY A 329 -4.05 -9.51 -4.96
CA GLY A 329 -4.44 -8.13 -5.23
C GLY A 329 -5.56 -7.65 -4.34
N GLY A 330 -5.58 -6.36 -4.01
CA GLY A 330 -6.67 -5.75 -3.23
C GLY A 330 -7.92 -5.50 -4.06
N GLN A 331 -7.74 -5.05 -5.30
CA GLN A 331 -8.74 -4.97 -6.37
C GLN A 331 -8.03 -4.78 -7.71
N GLU A 332 -8.43 -5.53 -8.71
CA GLU A 332 -7.79 -5.52 -10.03
C GLU A 332 -8.73 -4.90 -11.07
N TYR A 333 -8.70 -3.57 -11.22
CA TYR A 333 -9.49 -2.83 -12.20
C TYR A 333 -9.49 -3.43 -13.61
N PRO A 334 -8.37 -3.93 -14.15
CA PRO A 334 -8.35 -4.52 -15.49
C PRO A 334 -9.29 -5.73 -15.68
N ILE A 335 -9.60 -6.49 -14.61
CA ILE A 335 -10.57 -7.59 -14.70
C ILE A 335 -11.99 -7.02 -14.92
N GLN A 336 -12.32 -5.98 -14.17
CA GLN A 336 -13.63 -5.32 -14.25
C GLN A 336 -13.80 -4.60 -15.59
N GLU A 337 -12.77 -3.94 -16.09
CA GLU A 337 -12.74 -3.30 -17.42
C GLU A 337 -12.95 -4.33 -18.54
N ALA A 338 -12.28 -5.49 -18.43
CA ALA A 338 -12.47 -6.59 -19.36
C ALA A 338 -13.90 -7.13 -19.35
N LYS A 339 -14.50 -7.28 -18.16
CA LYS A 339 -15.91 -7.67 -18.01
C LYS A 339 -16.86 -6.62 -18.59
N LEU A 340 -16.60 -5.32 -18.41
CA LEU A 340 -17.39 -4.23 -19.02
C LEU A 340 -17.30 -4.24 -20.54
N THR A 341 -16.18 -4.70 -21.12
CA THR A 341 -16.02 -4.89 -22.57
C THR A 341 -16.54 -6.24 -23.04
N GLU A 342 -17.27 -6.96 -22.19
CA GLU A 342 -17.86 -8.26 -22.49
C GLU A 342 -16.82 -9.29 -22.97
N LEU A 343 -15.64 -9.30 -22.32
CA LEU A 343 -14.66 -10.38 -22.51
C LEU A 343 -14.95 -11.51 -21.52
N ILE A 344 -14.74 -12.76 -21.97
CA ILE A 344 -14.61 -13.87 -21.03
C ILE A 344 -13.32 -13.66 -20.26
N THR A 345 -13.39 -13.69 -18.93
CA THR A 345 -12.24 -13.47 -18.06
C THR A 345 -11.79 -14.76 -17.39
N LEU A 346 -10.49 -15.03 -17.43
CA LEU A 346 -9.82 -16.10 -16.72
C LEU A 346 -9.06 -15.46 -15.57
N VAL A 347 -9.36 -15.82 -14.32
CA VAL A 347 -8.86 -15.11 -13.13
C VAL A 347 -8.35 -16.12 -12.12
N THR A 348 -7.20 -15.85 -11.50
CA THR A 348 -6.71 -16.65 -10.37
C THR A 348 -7.70 -16.58 -9.22
N ASN A 349 -8.20 -17.75 -8.79
CA ASN A 349 -9.23 -17.84 -7.75
C ASN A 349 -8.62 -17.71 -6.35
N TYR A 350 -8.06 -16.53 -6.08
CA TYR A 350 -7.43 -16.20 -4.80
C TYR A 350 -7.48 -14.68 -4.57
N SER A 351 -7.49 -14.26 -3.29
CA SER A 351 -7.52 -12.85 -2.91
C SER A 351 -8.75 -12.14 -3.53
N CYS A 352 -8.64 -10.92 -4.07
CA CYS A 352 -9.75 -10.26 -4.76
C CYS A 352 -10.27 -11.04 -6.00
N GLY A 353 -9.55 -12.04 -6.44
CA GLY A 353 -9.99 -12.92 -7.53
C GLY A 353 -11.11 -13.87 -7.14
N GLU A 354 -11.26 -14.19 -5.86
CA GLU A 354 -12.32 -15.09 -5.37
C GLU A 354 -13.70 -14.54 -5.74
N GLU A 355 -13.97 -13.28 -5.42
CA GLU A 355 -15.24 -12.63 -5.75
C GLU A 355 -15.47 -12.45 -7.26
N MET A 356 -14.38 -12.34 -8.05
CA MET A 356 -14.46 -12.30 -9.51
C MET A 356 -14.84 -13.66 -10.11
N CYS A 357 -14.59 -14.75 -9.38
CA CYS A 357 -14.85 -16.14 -9.78
C CYS A 357 -16.14 -16.72 -9.21
N GLU A 358 -16.89 -15.96 -8.42
CA GLU A 358 -18.24 -16.34 -8.01
C GLU A 358 -19.13 -16.61 -9.24
N GLU A 359 -20.15 -17.47 -9.10
CA GLU A 359 -20.99 -17.89 -10.21
C GLU A 359 -21.61 -16.70 -10.95
N ASP A 360 -22.16 -15.74 -10.20
CA ASP A 360 -22.79 -14.54 -10.75
C ASP A 360 -21.78 -13.57 -11.40
N ALA A 361 -20.53 -13.59 -10.94
CA ALA A 361 -19.46 -12.78 -11.50
C ALA A 361 -18.96 -13.28 -12.86
N ALA A 362 -19.25 -14.54 -13.20
CA ALA A 362 -19.06 -15.13 -14.52
C ALA A 362 -17.60 -15.06 -15.06
N SER A 363 -16.58 -15.30 -14.23
CA SER A 363 -15.23 -15.62 -14.69
C SER A 363 -15.00 -17.13 -14.75
N LEU A 364 -14.00 -17.56 -15.49
CA LEU A 364 -13.45 -18.89 -15.42
C LEU A 364 -12.31 -18.91 -14.41
N PRO A 365 -12.43 -19.65 -13.28
CA PRO A 365 -11.39 -19.68 -12.27
C PRO A 365 -10.14 -20.40 -12.78
N LEU A 366 -8.98 -19.84 -12.46
CA LEU A 366 -7.69 -20.47 -12.65
C LEU A 366 -7.26 -21.14 -11.35
N ASP A 367 -6.89 -22.42 -11.42
CA ASP A 367 -6.33 -23.17 -10.31
C ASP A 367 -4.97 -22.59 -9.92
N TRP A 368 -4.62 -22.75 -8.66
CA TRP A 368 -3.38 -22.24 -8.11
C TRP A 368 -2.87 -23.14 -6.98
N THR A 369 -1.59 -22.96 -6.63
CA THR A 369 -0.97 -23.55 -5.45
C THR A 369 -0.44 -22.46 -4.54
N GLU A 370 -0.44 -22.72 -3.23
CA GLU A 370 0.08 -21.77 -2.25
C GLU A 370 1.61 -21.78 -2.23
N TYR A 371 2.21 -20.59 -2.08
CA TYR A 371 3.58 -20.44 -1.64
C TYR A 371 3.68 -19.31 -0.61
N ARG A 372 4.74 -19.32 0.19
CA ARG A 372 5.07 -18.24 1.11
C ARG A 372 6.02 -17.28 0.42
N GLU A 373 5.63 -15.99 0.43
CA GLU A 373 6.48 -14.95 -0.10
C GLU A 373 7.64 -14.70 0.87
N HIS A 374 8.85 -14.70 0.34
CA HIS A 374 10.05 -14.42 1.15
C HIS A 374 10.01 -12.99 1.72
N GLY A 375 10.40 -12.82 2.96
CA GLY A 375 10.43 -11.54 3.69
C GLY A 375 9.10 -11.21 4.38
N THR A 376 7.99 -11.17 3.65
CA THR A 376 6.67 -10.84 4.21
C THR A 376 5.95 -12.01 4.87
N GLN A 377 6.34 -13.24 4.52
CA GLN A 377 5.65 -14.49 4.89
C GLN A 377 4.19 -14.57 4.42
N PHE A 378 3.77 -13.71 3.53
CA PHE A 378 2.43 -13.75 2.98
C PHE A 378 2.17 -15.04 2.20
N ARG A 379 0.97 -15.55 2.36
CA ARG A 379 0.41 -16.62 1.51
C ARG A 379 0.03 -16.00 0.17
N LYS A 380 0.62 -16.53 -0.88
CA LYS A 380 0.44 -16.05 -2.26
C LYS A 380 0.04 -17.22 -3.15
N ALA A 381 -0.67 -16.90 -4.22
CA ALA A 381 -1.04 -17.89 -5.24
C ALA A 381 0.02 -17.98 -6.35
N SER A 382 0.45 -19.19 -6.64
CA SER A 382 1.11 -19.52 -7.91
C SER A 382 0.07 -20.09 -8.86
N THR A 383 -0.35 -19.31 -9.87
CA THR A 383 -1.37 -19.73 -10.84
C THR A 383 -0.88 -20.91 -11.66
N CYS A 384 -1.70 -21.95 -11.81
CA CYS A 384 -1.33 -23.15 -12.54
C CYS A 384 -1.32 -22.90 -14.07
N PRO A 385 -0.17 -23.02 -14.77
CA PRO A 385 -0.10 -22.81 -16.22
C PRO A 385 -1.01 -23.77 -17.00
N ARG A 386 -1.13 -25.01 -16.53
CA ARG A 386 -2.01 -26.01 -17.17
C ARG A 386 -3.49 -25.63 -17.02
N SER A 387 -3.87 -25.00 -15.91
CA SER A 387 -5.22 -24.46 -15.75
C SER A 387 -5.48 -23.32 -16.73
N ILE A 388 -4.51 -22.42 -16.94
CA ILE A 388 -4.59 -21.37 -17.97
C ILE A 388 -4.87 -22.00 -19.34
N ALA A 389 -4.05 -22.98 -19.76
CA ALA A 389 -4.23 -23.65 -21.05
C ALA A 389 -5.61 -24.33 -21.18
N LYS A 390 -6.08 -25.03 -20.14
CA LYS A 390 -7.41 -25.66 -20.10
C LYS A 390 -8.54 -24.65 -20.23
N GLN A 391 -8.47 -23.54 -19.51
CA GLN A 391 -9.52 -22.52 -19.57
C GLN A 391 -9.52 -21.77 -20.91
N LEU A 392 -8.34 -21.53 -21.51
CA LEU A 392 -8.24 -21.00 -22.87
C LEU A 392 -8.91 -21.96 -23.89
N GLN A 393 -8.67 -23.27 -23.76
CA GLN A 393 -9.31 -24.29 -24.58
C GLN A 393 -10.83 -24.26 -24.42
N LYS A 394 -11.31 -24.17 -23.17
CA LYS A 394 -12.75 -24.08 -22.89
C LYS A 394 -13.39 -22.85 -23.53
N VAL A 395 -12.69 -21.71 -23.56
CA VAL A 395 -13.18 -20.49 -24.24
C VAL A 395 -13.19 -20.68 -25.76
N LEU A 396 -12.15 -21.29 -26.32
CA LEU A 396 -12.07 -21.59 -27.75
C LEU A 396 -13.24 -22.45 -28.21
N ASP A 397 -13.58 -23.50 -27.45
CA ASP A 397 -14.64 -24.48 -27.75
C ASP A 397 -16.04 -23.99 -27.32
N MET A 398 -16.12 -22.83 -26.67
CA MET A 398 -17.39 -22.35 -26.11
C MET A 398 -18.39 -21.98 -27.20
N LYS A 399 -19.58 -22.55 -27.12
CA LYS A 399 -20.67 -22.26 -28.05
C LYS A 399 -21.06 -20.76 -27.99
N PRO A 400 -21.34 -20.12 -29.14
CA PRO A 400 -21.62 -18.68 -29.21
C PRO A 400 -22.71 -18.21 -28.25
N LYS A 401 -23.80 -18.96 -28.10
CA LYS A 401 -24.89 -18.61 -27.18
C LYS A 401 -24.43 -18.57 -25.73
N LYS A 402 -23.74 -19.60 -25.25
CA LYS A 402 -23.19 -19.66 -23.89
C LYS A 402 -22.16 -18.54 -23.64
N ARG A 403 -21.34 -18.27 -24.66
CA ARG A 403 -20.36 -17.15 -24.59
C ARG A 403 -21.07 -15.83 -24.38
N ALA A 404 -22.10 -15.52 -25.18
CA ALA A 404 -22.86 -14.29 -25.09
C ALA A 404 -23.57 -14.15 -23.72
N GLU A 405 -24.19 -15.21 -23.22
CA GLU A 405 -24.83 -15.22 -21.90
C GLU A 405 -23.82 -14.89 -20.79
N MET A 406 -22.68 -15.56 -20.77
CA MET A 406 -21.63 -15.35 -19.79
C MET A 406 -21.03 -13.93 -19.87
N GLN A 407 -20.83 -13.40 -21.06
CA GLN A 407 -20.33 -12.04 -21.30
C GLN A 407 -21.29 -10.97 -20.77
N GLN A 408 -22.57 -11.12 -21.02
CA GLN A 408 -23.61 -10.19 -20.53
C GLN A 408 -23.73 -10.25 -19.01
N GLN A 409 -23.70 -11.46 -18.44
CA GLN A 409 -23.74 -11.66 -16.99
C GLN A 409 -22.54 -11.00 -16.30
N ALA A 410 -21.33 -11.20 -16.82
CA ALA A 410 -20.12 -10.59 -16.29
C ALA A 410 -20.19 -9.04 -16.29
N ARG A 411 -20.67 -8.45 -17.39
CA ARG A 411 -20.89 -7.01 -17.50
C ARG A 411 -21.92 -6.51 -16.48
N LYS A 412 -23.07 -7.18 -16.40
CA LYS A 412 -24.15 -6.83 -15.46
C LYS A 412 -23.62 -6.83 -14.02
N TRP A 413 -22.92 -7.89 -13.63
CA TRP A 413 -22.36 -8.04 -12.29
C TRP A 413 -21.41 -6.90 -11.92
N VAL A 414 -20.52 -6.48 -12.83
CA VAL A 414 -19.61 -5.34 -12.58
C VAL A 414 -20.40 -4.05 -12.43
N LEU A 415 -21.40 -3.79 -13.26
CA LEU A 415 -22.24 -2.58 -13.15
C LEU A 415 -22.98 -2.52 -11.80
N GLU A 416 -23.46 -3.65 -11.30
CA GLU A 416 -24.21 -3.74 -10.04
C GLU A 416 -23.31 -3.64 -8.80
N ASN A 417 -22.02 -3.98 -8.89
CA ASN A 417 -21.13 -4.05 -7.72
C ASN A 417 -20.03 -2.98 -7.70
N TYR A 418 -19.57 -2.49 -8.86
CA TYR A 418 -18.38 -1.64 -8.98
C TYR A 418 -18.62 -0.32 -9.73
N SER A 419 -19.78 -0.13 -10.37
CA SER A 419 -20.02 1.12 -11.09
C SER A 419 -19.96 2.32 -10.15
N ILE A 420 -19.49 3.46 -10.69
CA ILE A 420 -19.45 4.70 -9.92
C ILE A 420 -20.83 5.14 -9.41
N SER A 421 -21.90 4.81 -10.14
CA SER A 421 -23.26 5.11 -9.71
C SER A 421 -23.66 4.35 -8.45
N VAL A 422 -23.25 3.09 -8.31
CA VAL A 422 -23.54 2.25 -7.13
C VAL A 422 -22.66 2.65 -5.95
N ILE A 423 -21.34 2.72 -6.16
CA ILE A 423 -20.39 3.05 -5.08
C ILE A 423 -20.54 4.50 -4.66
N GLY A 424 -20.64 5.42 -5.61
CA GLY A 424 -20.81 6.85 -5.34
C GLY A 424 -22.06 7.14 -4.49
N LYS A 425 -23.16 6.42 -4.73
CA LYS A 425 -24.35 6.53 -3.91
C LYS A 425 -24.14 6.12 -2.45
N LYS A 426 -23.38 5.04 -2.20
CA LYS A 426 -23.01 4.63 -0.84
C LYS A 426 -22.19 5.71 -0.12
N PHE A 427 -21.25 6.36 -0.83
CA PHE A 427 -20.50 7.49 -0.28
C PHE A 427 -21.39 8.71 -0.05
N GLU A 428 -22.29 9.01 -0.96
CA GLU A 428 -23.27 10.09 -0.81
C GLU A 428 -24.13 9.88 0.45
N GLU A 429 -24.68 8.67 0.65
CA GLU A 429 -25.44 8.30 1.84
C GLU A 429 -24.62 8.42 3.11
N PHE A 430 -23.36 8.00 3.09
CA PHE A 430 -22.44 8.16 4.23
C PHE A 430 -22.19 9.63 4.58
N ILE A 431 -21.84 10.46 3.58
CA ILE A 431 -21.57 11.88 3.81
C ILE A 431 -22.85 12.61 4.24
N ASP A 432 -24.01 12.29 3.64
CA ASP A 432 -25.27 12.92 3.99
C ASP A 432 -25.70 12.58 5.43
N SER A 433 -25.42 11.36 5.91
CA SER A 433 -25.73 10.93 7.29
C SER A 433 -24.80 11.52 8.35
N ALA A 434 -23.59 11.94 7.98
CA ALA A 434 -22.62 12.50 8.92
C ALA A 434 -23.16 13.80 9.56
N PRO A 435 -22.96 14.06 10.85
CA PRO A 435 -23.26 15.36 11.45
C PRO A 435 -22.32 16.44 10.90
N PHE A 436 -22.67 17.71 11.07
CA PHE A 436 -21.72 18.80 10.91
C PHE A 436 -20.74 18.78 12.08
N ALA A 437 -19.45 18.89 11.80
CA ALA A 437 -18.41 18.91 12.81
C ALA A 437 -18.42 20.24 13.59
N ASP A 438 -18.32 20.13 14.91
CA ASP A 438 -18.31 21.28 15.85
C ASP A 438 -16.84 21.58 16.26
N TYR A 439 -16.18 22.40 15.46
CA TYR A 439 -14.77 22.75 15.68
C TYR A 439 -14.51 23.62 16.90
N ASP A 440 -15.55 24.10 17.58
CA ASP A 440 -15.39 24.77 18.89
C ASP A 440 -15.12 23.73 20.00
N LYS A 441 -15.44 22.46 19.76
CA LYS A 441 -15.24 21.34 20.69
C LYS A 441 -14.14 20.38 20.30
N ILE A 442 -13.72 20.37 19.03
CA ILE A 442 -12.70 19.45 18.51
C ILE A 442 -11.30 19.95 18.85
N SER A 443 -10.54 19.16 19.60
CA SER A 443 -9.13 19.43 19.86
C SER A 443 -8.25 18.81 18.78
N ILE A 444 -7.72 19.63 17.87
CA ILE A 444 -6.93 19.14 16.72
C ILE A 444 -5.57 18.60 17.17
N TYR A 445 -4.93 19.26 18.10
CA TYR A 445 -3.57 18.92 18.56
C TYR A 445 -3.56 18.18 19.90
N GLY A 446 -4.74 17.76 20.39
CA GLY A 446 -4.93 17.22 21.71
C GLY A 446 -4.76 18.27 22.81
N GLU A 447 -5.15 17.93 24.01
CA GLU A 447 -4.89 18.75 25.19
C GLU A 447 -3.38 18.71 25.52
N ASN A 448 -2.87 19.82 26.03
CA ASN A 448 -1.49 19.85 26.53
C ASN A 448 -1.42 19.09 27.85
N PRO A 449 -0.43 18.21 28.04
CA PRO A 449 -0.16 17.65 29.35
C PRO A 449 0.00 18.76 30.38
N ASP A 450 -0.54 18.55 31.57
CA ASP A 450 -0.41 19.49 32.67
C ASP A 450 0.39 18.86 33.82
N PRO A 451 1.74 19.00 33.82
CA PRO A 451 2.59 18.45 34.86
C PRO A 451 2.34 19.06 36.26
N TYR A 452 1.60 20.17 36.33
CA TYR A 452 1.32 20.87 37.58
C TYR A 452 -0.11 20.67 38.10
N CYS A 453 -0.93 19.88 37.37
CA CYS A 453 -2.29 19.56 37.81
C CYS A 453 -2.27 18.81 39.15
N GLU A 454 -3.09 19.26 40.10
CA GLU A 454 -3.21 18.65 41.41
C GLU A 454 -4.06 17.36 41.31
N VAL A 455 -3.46 16.21 41.60
CA VAL A 455 -4.16 14.90 41.65
C VAL A 455 -4.05 14.36 43.07
N LYS A 456 -5.20 14.13 43.73
CA LYS A 456 -5.25 13.65 45.12
C LYS A 456 -5.50 12.13 45.14
N HIS A 457 -4.71 11.41 45.95
CA HIS A 457 -4.95 10.03 46.23
C HIS A 457 -5.97 9.87 47.37
N GLU A 458 -7.16 9.37 47.06
CA GLU A 458 -8.29 9.24 48.00
C GLU A 458 -8.44 7.77 48.54
N GLY A 459 -7.37 6.99 48.49
CA GLY A 459 -7.37 5.59 49.00
C GLY A 459 -7.64 4.54 47.90
N ASP A 460 -8.00 4.95 46.69
CA ASP A 460 -8.19 4.07 45.53
C ASP A 460 -7.06 4.27 44.53
N ASN A 461 -6.19 3.27 44.40
CA ASN A 461 -5.03 3.29 43.54
C ASN A 461 -5.39 3.32 42.04
N GLU A 462 -6.46 2.61 41.67
CA GLU A 462 -6.88 2.55 40.26
C GLU A 462 -7.49 3.88 39.82
N LYS A 463 -8.37 4.46 40.64
CA LYS A 463 -8.93 5.79 40.38
C LYS A 463 -7.84 6.85 40.29
N TRP A 464 -6.92 6.87 41.27
CA TRP A 464 -5.81 7.82 41.29
C TRP A 464 -4.90 7.69 40.04
N LEU A 465 -4.62 6.46 39.63
CA LEU A 465 -3.81 6.25 38.44
C LEU A 465 -4.55 6.72 37.17
N LYS A 466 -5.85 6.45 37.06
CA LYS A 466 -6.71 7.01 35.99
C LYS A 466 -6.66 8.54 35.98
N ASP A 467 -6.74 9.16 37.16
CA ASP A 467 -6.66 10.61 37.30
C ASP A 467 -5.30 11.17 36.86
N LEU A 468 -4.19 10.45 37.06
CA LEU A 468 -2.88 10.82 36.53
C LEU A 468 -2.84 10.76 34.98
N TYR A 469 -3.40 9.72 34.39
CA TYR A 469 -3.51 9.64 32.93
C TYR A 469 -4.35 10.77 32.36
N VAL A 470 -5.55 10.99 32.92
CA VAL A 470 -6.51 12.00 32.40
C VAL A 470 -6.06 13.44 32.68
N ASN A 471 -5.63 13.73 33.91
CA ASN A 471 -5.41 15.12 34.33
C ASN A 471 -3.97 15.59 34.08
N VAL A 472 -2.98 14.71 34.20
CA VAL A 472 -1.56 15.06 34.02
C VAL A 472 -1.10 14.83 32.59
N LEU A 473 -1.36 13.63 32.04
CA LEU A 473 -0.91 13.27 30.68
C LEU A 473 -1.92 13.65 29.60
N LYS A 474 -3.18 13.94 29.93
CA LYS A 474 -4.28 14.18 29.00
C LYS A 474 -4.49 13.01 28.03
N LYS A 475 -4.35 11.79 28.55
CA LYS A 475 -4.53 10.52 27.81
C LYS A 475 -5.70 9.73 28.39
N ASP A 476 -6.42 9.01 27.49
CA ASP A 476 -7.48 8.12 27.94
C ASP A 476 -6.86 6.85 28.56
N PRO A 477 -7.19 6.50 29.83
CA PRO A 477 -6.73 5.26 30.46
C PRO A 477 -7.16 3.97 29.72
N GLU A 478 -8.26 4.03 28.96
CA GLU A 478 -8.74 2.89 28.17
C GLU A 478 -7.82 2.58 26.97
N ASP A 479 -7.11 3.57 26.45
CA ASP A 479 -6.08 3.39 25.43
C ASP A 479 -4.75 2.87 25.98
N GLU A 480 -4.56 2.98 27.31
CA GLU A 480 -3.31 2.66 28.02
C GLU A 480 -3.47 1.45 28.97
N LYS A 481 -4.31 0.48 28.61
CA LYS A 481 -4.64 -0.69 29.48
C LYS A 481 -3.42 -1.44 29.98
N GLU A 482 -2.45 -1.69 29.13
CA GLU A 482 -1.21 -2.36 29.51
C GLU A 482 -0.39 -1.51 30.50
N GLY A 483 -0.27 -0.22 30.22
CA GLY A 483 0.37 0.74 31.13
C GLY A 483 -0.34 0.83 32.47
N MET A 484 -1.68 0.90 32.46
CA MET A 484 -2.51 0.88 33.68
C MET A 484 -2.24 -0.37 34.52
N GLN A 485 -2.26 -1.54 33.89
CA GLN A 485 -2.01 -2.82 34.57
C GLN A 485 -0.60 -2.89 35.12
N HIS A 486 0.40 -2.46 34.35
CA HIS A 486 1.79 -2.38 34.78
C HIS A 486 1.97 -1.56 36.06
N TRP A 487 1.41 -0.35 36.08
CA TRP A 487 1.50 0.54 37.24
C TRP A 487 0.75 0.00 38.46
N LEU A 488 -0.44 -0.59 38.26
CA LEU A 488 -1.19 -1.23 39.36
C LEU A 488 -0.40 -2.40 39.97
N GLU A 489 0.30 -3.18 39.19
CA GLU A 489 1.18 -4.24 39.67
C GLU A 489 2.36 -3.71 40.48
N ARG A 490 2.99 -2.61 40.03
CA ARG A 490 4.09 -1.93 40.73
C ARG A 490 3.61 -1.40 42.10
N ILE A 491 2.44 -0.79 42.15
CA ILE A 491 1.81 -0.35 43.41
C ILE A 491 1.59 -1.53 44.34
N LYS A 492 1.07 -2.67 43.85
CA LYS A 492 0.89 -3.91 44.62
C LYS A 492 2.20 -4.48 45.16
N ARG A 493 3.30 -4.27 44.47
CA ARG A 493 4.67 -4.65 44.89
C ARG A 493 5.28 -3.69 45.91
N GLY A 494 4.60 -2.60 46.25
CA GLY A 494 5.04 -1.65 47.31
C GLY A 494 5.83 -0.44 46.77
N GLU A 495 5.75 -0.15 45.48
CA GLU A 495 6.40 1.03 44.94
C GLU A 495 5.73 2.30 45.48
N SER A 496 6.52 3.33 45.70
CA SER A 496 6.03 4.60 46.26
C SER A 496 5.15 5.36 45.28
N LEU A 497 3.94 5.71 45.74
CA LEU A 497 3.03 6.56 44.95
C LEU A 497 3.67 7.89 44.51
N GLN A 498 4.56 8.44 45.34
CA GLN A 498 5.28 9.68 45.01
C GLN A 498 6.26 9.47 43.85
N GLU A 499 6.92 8.30 43.76
CA GLU A 499 7.81 8.00 42.63
C GLU A 499 7.04 7.80 41.34
N ILE A 500 5.88 7.15 41.40
CA ILE A 500 4.97 7.00 40.25
C ILE A 500 4.46 8.36 39.78
N GLU A 501 3.96 9.20 40.69
CA GLU A 501 3.50 10.55 40.37
C GLU A 501 4.61 11.40 39.74
N LYS A 502 5.83 11.33 40.30
CA LYS A 502 7.01 12.00 39.76
C LYS A 502 7.33 11.54 38.35
N PHE A 503 7.16 10.25 38.07
CA PHE A 503 7.34 9.70 36.72
C PHE A 503 6.31 10.32 35.75
N PHE A 504 5.01 10.30 36.08
CA PHE A 504 3.96 10.88 35.23
C PHE A 504 4.18 12.36 34.96
N ARG A 505 4.53 13.14 35.98
CA ARG A 505 4.85 14.57 35.83
C ARG A 505 6.08 14.80 34.97
N GLY A 506 7.12 13.96 35.12
CA GLY A 506 8.32 14.01 34.27
C GLY A 506 8.04 13.68 32.80
N VAL A 507 7.11 12.76 32.52
CA VAL A 507 6.63 12.47 31.16
C VAL A 507 5.88 13.68 30.61
N ALA A 508 4.93 14.26 31.38
CA ALA A 508 4.20 15.45 30.97
C ALA A 508 5.12 16.65 30.67
N GLU A 509 6.13 16.89 31.51
CA GLU A 509 7.13 17.95 31.26
C GLU A 509 7.94 17.71 29.99
N LYS A 510 8.31 16.45 29.71
CA LYS A 510 9.02 16.10 28.49
C LYS A 510 8.13 16.30 27.27
N GLU A 511 6.87 15.90 27.32
CA GLU A 511 5.93 16.08 26.22
C GLU A 511 5.67 17.57 25.94
N LEU A 512 5.55 18.42 26.97
CA LEU A 512 5.45 19.87 26.83
C LEU A 512 6.70 20.50 26.18
N LYS A 513 7.88 20.01 26.52
CA LYS A 513 9.16 20.48 25.94
C LYS A 513 9.38 20.00 24.50
N ASN A 514 8.74 18.90 24.10
CA ASN A 514 8.91 18.26 22.79
C ASN A 514 7.90 18.74 21.73
N LYS A 515 7.26 19.89 21.92
CA LYS A 515 6.41 20.50 20.88
C LYS A 515 7.22 20.90 19.63
N PRO A 516 6.61 20.94 18.43
CA PRO A 516 7.22 20.85 17.09
C PRO A 516 8.18 21.98 16.68
N ASN A 517 8.84 22.64 17.61
CA ASN A 517 9.91 23.62 17.35
C ASN A 517 11.29 23.21 17.91
N GLN A 518 11.46 21.97 18.38
CA GLN A 518 12.78 21.49 18.82
C GLN A 518 13.23 20.31 17.98
N SER A 519 14.41 20.46 17.41
CA SER A 519 15.13 19.48 16.60
C SER A 519 15.02 18.07 17.16
N THR A 520 14.35 17.19 16.45
CA THR A 520 14.46 15.73 16.67
C THR A 520 15.93 15.35 16.58
N LYS A 521 16.47 14.71 17.63
CA LYS A 521 17.80 14.08 17.55
C LYS A 521 17.83 13.16 16.34
N LYS A 522 18.82 13.37 15.48
CA LYS A 522 19.05 12.48 14.34
C LYS A 522 19.52 11.12 14.86
N PHE A 523 19.30 10.06 14.10
CA PHE A 523 19.73 8.73 14.47
C PHE A 523 21.25 8.68 14.74
N GLU A 524 22.03 9.40 13.95
CA GLU A 524 23.47 9.54 14.09
C GLU A 524 23.90 10.12 15.43
N ASP A 525 23.05 10.88 16.12
CA ASP A 525 23.36 11.45 17.43
C ASP A 525 23.38 10.41 18.55
N PHE A 526 22.80 9.23 18.32
CA PHE A 526 22.90 8.07 19.22
C PHE A 526 24.18 7.27 19.03
N LEU A 527 24.89 7.47 17.92
CA LEU A 527 26.07 6.73 17.56
C LEU A 527 27.35 7.47 17.99
N ASP A 528 28.39 6.70 18.27
CA ASP A 528 29.71 7.27 18.55
C ASP A 528 30.37 7.68 17.23
N LYS A 529 30.88 8.92 17.19
CA LYS A 529 31.50 9.46 15.97
C LYS A 529 32.92 8.91 15.73
N ASP A 530 33.54 8.36 16.76
CA ASP A 530 34.93 7.90 16.72
C ASP A 530 35.08 6.41 16.32
N ASP A 531 33.98 5.65 16.25
CA ASP A 531 34.02 4.23 15.89
C ASP A 531 34.15 3.93 14.39
N LYS A 532 34.17 4.97 13.54
CA LYS A 532 34.40 4.91 12.09
C LYS A 532 33.52 3.92 11.34
N GLY A 533 32.34 3.63 11.87
CA GLY A 533 31.36 2.77 11.24
C GLY A 533 31.55 1.27 11.45
N ARG A 534 32.52 0.83 12.24
CA ARG A 534 32.64 -0.57 12.66
C ARG A 534 31.69 -0.87 13.81
N ARG A 535 30.42 -1.05 13.47
CA ARG A 535 29.33 -1.17 14.42
C ARG A 535 28.52 -2.42 14.15
N ILE A 536 28.10 -3.07 15.22
CA ILE A 536 27.09 -4.12 15.21
C ILE A 536 25.90 -3.63 16.02
N LEU A 537 24.70 -3.84 15.50
CA LEU A 537 23.47 -3.62 16.24
C LEU A 537 22.89 -4.95 16.68
N TYR A 538 22.45 -5.03 17.92
CA TYR A 538 21.55 -6.05 18.43
C TYR A 538 20.30 -5.37 18.96
N ALA A 539 19.14 -5.61 18.34
CA ALA A 539 17.90 -4.97 18.74
C ALA A 539 16.95 -5.96 19.41
N MET A 540 16.49 -5.64 20.63
CA MET A 540 15.53 -6.42 21.39
C MET A 540 14.59 -5.49 22.16
N PRO A 541 13.47 -5.06 21.56
CA PRO A 541 12.53 -4.13 22.19
C PRO A 541 11.35 -4.82 22.93
N VAL A 542 11.24 -6.16 22.90
CA VAL A 542 9.98 -6.86 23.19
C VAL A 542 9.62 -6.86 24.68
N ASP A 543 10.48 -7.40 25.53
CA ASP A 543 10.24 -7.52 26.98
C ASP A 543 11.55 -7.66 27.77
N ASP A 544 11.46 -7.56 29.08
CA ASP A 544 12.59 -7.65 30.01
C ASP A 544 13.27 -9.02 30.02
N THR A 545 12.50 -10.09 29.88
CA THR A 545 13.01 -11.47 29.87
C THR A 545 13.87 -11.71 28.63
N ASN A 546 13.37 -11.32 27.45
CA ASN A 546 14.12 -11.46 26.20
C ASN A 546 15.36 -10.55 26.17
N VAL A 547 15.27 -9.33 26.72
CA VAL A 547 16.44 -8.45 26.88
C VAL A 547 17.48 -9.09 27.81
N PHE A 548 17.08 -9.67 28.94
CA PHE A 548 17.98 -10.37 29.85
C PHE A 548 18.60 -11.61 29.18
N LEU A 549 17.82 -12.45 28.51
CA LEU A 549 18.32 -13.63 27.80
C LEU A 549 19.31 -13.25 26.69
N SER A 550 19.11 -12.13 26.02
CA SER A 550 20.02 -11.63 24.98
C SER A 550 21.43 -11.37 25.48
N THR A 551 21.60 -11.08 26.77
CA THR A 551 22.95 -10.83 27.35
C THR A 551 23.88 -12.03 27.24
N SER A 552 23.33 -13.26 27.18
CA SER A 552 24.11 -14.48 27.00
C SER A 552 24.76 -14.63 25.62
N LEU A 553 24.33 -13.83 24.65
CA LEU A 553 24.84 -13.86 23.27
C LEU A 553 25.94 -12.83 23.04
N PHE A 554 26.08 -11.81 23.89
CA PHE A 554 26.95 -10.67 23.61
C PHE A 554 28.43 -11.02 23.64
N GLU A 555 28.86 -11.91 24.53
CA GLU A 555 30.22 -12.44 24.57
C GLU A 555 30.56 -13.15 23.25
N SER A 556 29.70 -14.05 22.78
CA SER A 556 29.88 -14.76 21.50
C SER A 556 29.90 -13.82 20.30
N ILE A 557 29.05 -12.79 20.30
CA ILE A 557 29.07 -11.77 19.25
C ILE A 557 30.39 -11.02 19.27
N LYS A 558 30.90 -10.65 20.44
CA LYS A 558 32.19 -9.96 20.56
C LYS A 558 33.38 -10.84 20.19
N GLU A 559 33.34 -12.14 20.48
CA GLU A 559 34.36 -13.11 20.05
C GLU A 559 34.38 -13.25 18.52
N GLN A 560 33.22 -13.31 17.90
CA GLN A 560 33.09 -13.44 16.46
C GLN A 560 33.48 -12.15 15.72
N TYR A 561 33.21 -10.99 16.34
CA TYR A 561 33.46 -9.67 15.76
C TYR A 561 34.30 -8.77 16.69
N PRO A 562 35.56 -9.14 16.98
CA PRO A 562 36.35 -8.50 18.03
C PRO A 562 36.70 -7.03 17.77
N ASN A 563 36.63 -6.58 16.51
CA ASN A 563 36.99 -5.21 16.12
C ASN A 563 35.74 -4.31 15.94
N HIS A 564 34.56 -4.76 16.32
CA HIS A 564 33.32 -4.01 16.18
C HIS A 564 32.81 -3.54 17.55
N ASN A 565 32.18 -2.38 17.56
CA ASN A 565 31.44 -1.87 18.69
C ASN A 565 30.03 -2.42 18.71
N LEU A 566 29.66 -3.14 19.77
CA LEU A 566 28.31 -3.69 19.93
C LEU A 566 27.37 -2.62 20.50
N TYR A 567 26.40 -2.19 19.70
CA TYR A 567 25.29 -1.36 20.11
C TYR A 567 24.09 -2.25 20.43
N VAL A 568 23.43 -2.01 21.55
CA VAL A 568 22.19 -2.72 21.89
C VAL A 568 21.04 -1.74 21.90
N ALA A 569 20.04 -1.99 21.03
CA ALA A 569 18.83 -1.19 20.96
C ALA A 569 17.70 -1.87 21.74
N THR A 570 17.14 -1.16 22.70
CA THR A 570 16.01 -1.63 23.50
C THR A 570 15.10 -0.47 23.89
N GLU A 571 13.91 -0.77 24.40
CA GLU A 571 13.09 0.28 24.97
C GLU A 571 13.75 0.88 26.23
N PRO A 572 13.63 2.19 26.46
CA PRO A 572 14.29 2.88 27.58
C PRO A 572 13.99 2.23 28.96
N ARG A 573 12.84 1.64 29.12
CA ARG A 573 12.43 0.95 30.38
C ARG A 573 13.28 -0.29 30.70
N PHE A 574 13.94 -0.88 29.71
CA PHE A 574 14.77 -2.08 29.86
C PHE A 574 16.27 -1.78 29.91
N GLU A 575 16.69 -0.53 29.71
CA GLU A 575 18.10 -0.13 29.69
C GLU A 575 18.86 -0.54 30.96
N SER A 576 18.17 -0.53 32.11
CA SER A 576 18.76 -0.90 33.40
C SER A 576 19.26 -2.35 33.45
N ILE A 577 18.65 -3.27 32.66
CA ILE A 577 19.04 -4.69 32.58
C ILE A 577 20.42 -4.85 31.95
N LEU A 578 20.77 -3.97 31.04
CA LEU A 578 22.00 -4.01 30.25
C LEU A 578 23.15 -3.22 30.91
N LYS A 579 22.86 -2.50 31.97
CA LYS A 579 23.82 -1.63 32.63
C LYS A 579 24.96 -2.42 33.28
N GLY A 580 26.19 -2.07 32.92
CA GLY A 580 27.40 -2.70 33.47
C GLY A 580 27.85 -3.94 32.72
N ASN A 581 27.23 -4.33 31.63
CA ASN A 581 27.73 -5.38 30.75
C ASN A 581 28.91 -4.87 29.92
N SER A 582 30.09 -5.51 30.09
CA SER A 582 31.35 -5.09 29.47
C SER A 582 31.41 -5.32 27.97
N ASP A 583 30.57 -6.17 27.41
CA ASP A 583 30.56 -6.50 26.00
C ASP A 583 29.79 -5.47 25.18
N ILE A 584 28.95 -4.66 25.84
CA ILE A 584 28.18 -3.62 25.22
C ILE A 584 28.97 -2.32 25.13
N HIS A 585 29.15 -1.81 23.92
CA HIS A 585 29.72 -0.49 23.70
C HIS A 585 28.77 0.62 24.12
N ARG A 586 27.51 0.51 23.67
CA ARG A 586 26.49 1.51 23.97
C ARG A 586 25.06 0.95 23.88
N VAL A 587 24.24 1.31 24.85
CA VAL A 587 22.79 1.08 24.77
C VAL A 587 22.15 2.30 24.12
N ILE A 588 21.28 2.07 23.13
CA ILE A 588 20.56 3.12 22.41
C ILE A 588 19.04 2.84 22.47
N PRO A 589 18.20 3.88 22.42
CA PRO A 589 16.76 3.66 22.40
C PRO A 589 16.35 2.94 21.12
N PHE A 590 15.44 1.97 21.24
CA PHE A 590 14.84 1.34 20.08
C PHE A 590 13.94 2.35 19.37
N LEU A 591 14.07 2.42 18.05
CA LEU A 591 13.25 3.28 17.19
C LEU A 591 12.54 2.40 16.14
N PRO A 592 11.28 2.71 15.75
CA PRO A 592 10.55 1.92 14.77
C PRO A 592 11.26 1.71 13.42
N GLN A 593 12.11 2.65 13.04
CA GLN A 593 12.94 2.55 11.83
C GLN A 593 13.92 1.37 11.87
N MET A 594 14.28 0.89 13.07
CA MET A 594 15.19 -0.25 13.26
C MET A 594 14.59 -1.59 12.83
N GLU A 595 13.30 -1.64 12.51
CA GLU A 595 12.67 -2.82 11.89
C GLU A 595 13.08 -3.00 10.41
N ASN A 596 13.71 -1.99 9.82
CA ASN A 596 14.19 -2.04 8.44
C ASN A 596 15.69 -2.32 8.40
N GLN A 597 16.06 -3.59 8.24
CA GLN A 597 17.44 -4.01 8.18
C GLN A 597 18.24 -3.32 7.06
N MET A 598 17.63 -3.11 5.89
CA MET A 598 18.30 -2.44 4.77
C MET A 598 18.60 -0.97 5.08
N TRP A 599 17.78 -0.33 5.90
CA TRP A 599 18.06 1.03 6.37
C TRP A 599 19.20 1.04 7.39
N LEU A 600 19.28 0.04 8.26
CA LEU A 600 20.34 -0.08 9.27
C LEU A 600 21.70 -0.35 8.63
N GLU A 601 21.75 -1.23 7.65
CA GLU A 601 23.00 -1.77 7.08
C GLU A 601 23.37 -1.10 5.74
N GLY A 602 22.40 -0.50 5.05
CA GLY A 602 22.58 0.23 3.79
C GLY A 602 22.13 -0.55 2.56
N GLN A 603 21.66 0.17 1.55
CA GLN A 603 21.27 -0.38 0.26
C GLN A 603 21.51 0.63 -0.87
N GLY A 604 22.17 0.21 -1.94
CA GLY A 604 22.48 1.08 -3.06
C GLY A 604 23.43 2.22 -2.62
N ASP A 605 23.02 3.47 -2.86
CA ASP A 605 23.79 4.65 -2.47
C ASP A 605 23.62 5.04 -0.98
N HIS A 606 22.69 4.38 -0.28
CA HIS A 606 22.49 4.59 1.16
C HIS A 606 23.56 3.84 1.95
N LYS A 607 24.42 4.58 2.62
CA LYS A 607 25.36 4.01 3.59
C LYS A 607 24.62 3.73 4.87
N GLY A 608 24.56 2.45 5.27
CA GLY A 608 23.98 2.05 6.54
C GLY A 608 24.73 2.64 7.74
N PHE A 609 24.17 2.44 8.92
CA PHE A 609 24.71 2.88 10.21
C PHE A 609 25.54 1.79 10.88
N PHE A 610 25.29 0.53 10.52
CA PHE A 610 25.93 -0.67 11.08
C PHE A 610 26.43 -1.57 9.96
N GLU A 611 27.50 -2.30 10.22
CA GLU A 611 27.99 -3.33 9.30
C GLU A 611 27.13 -4.60 9.41
N ILE A 612 26.55 -4.86 10.59
CA ILE A 612 25.70 -6.02 10.87
C ILE A 612 24.57 -5.58 11.81
N ALA A 613 23.34 -6.01 11.55
CA ALA A 613 22.20 -5.82 12.46
C ALA A 613 21.51 -7.14 12.75
N PHE A 614 21.46 -7.52 14.03
CA PHE A 614 20.70 -8.65 14.54
C PHE A 614 19.35 -8.19 15.06
N LEU A 615 18.27 -8.69 14.47
CA LEU A 615 16.88 -8.34 14.80
C LEU A 615 16.09 -9.60 15.19
N PRO A 616 16.47 -10.29 16.29
CA PRO A 616 15.91 -11.61 16.62
C PRO A 616 14.44 -11.59 17.02
N TYR A 617 13.91 -10.41 17.35
CA TYR A 617 12.49 -10.21 17.71
C TYR A 617 11.54 -10.20 16.50
N ILE A 618 12.04 -10.14 15.27
CA ILE A 618 11.22 -10.12 14.05
C ILE A 618 10.73 -11.53 13.69
N GLY A 619 10.35 -12.32 14.66
CA GLY A 619 9.53 -13.54 14.52
C GLY A 619 10.15 -14.67 13.70
N THR A 620 11.47 -14.68 13.53
CA THR A 620 12.18 -15.74 12.85
C THR A 620 13.26 -16.30 13.75
N GLU A 621 13.33 -17.60 13.84
CA GLU A 621 14.48 -18.33 14.38
C GLU A 621 15.74 -18.12 13.50
N LYS A 622 15.69 -17.20 12.57
CA LYS A 622 16.72 -16.90 11.56
C LYS A 622 17.25 -15.51 11.77
N PHE A 623 18.56 -15.41 11.88
CA PHE A 623 19.29 -14.15 11.84
C PHE A 623 19.71 -13.89 10.39
N ILE A 624 19.53 -12.66 9.92
CA ILE A 624 20.08 -12.22 8.66
C ILE A 624 21.33 -11.42 8.97
N ASP A 625 22.48 -12.00 8.66
CA ASP A 625 23.75 -11.29 8.63
C ASP A 625 23.96 -10.67 7.27
N TYR A 626 24.46 -9.45 7.30
CA TYR A 626 24.61 -8.73 6.07
C TYR A 626 25.80 -7.76 6.21
N LEU A 627 26.80 -8.01 5.37
CA LEU A 627 28.06 -7.31 5.44
C LEU A 627 28.15 -6.22 4.38
N HIS A 628 28.26 -4.99 4.83
CA HIS A 628 28.61 -3.86 3.98
C HIS A 628 30.13 -3.71 3.93
N ASN A 629 30.77 -4.15 2.85
CA ASN A 629 32.23 -4.23 2.74
C ASN A 629 32.90 -2.99 2.13
N GLY A 630 32.30 -1.83 2.22
CA GLY A 630 32.88 -0.56 1.75
C GLY A 630 33.11 -0.41 0.25
N LYS A 631 32.70 -1.40 -0.56
CA LYS A 631 32.78 -1.43 -2.02
C LYS A 631 31.40 -1.55 -2.68
N ASP A 632 30.37 -1.11 -2.00
CA ASP A 632 28.96 -1.19 -2.43
C ASP A 632 28.48 -2.62 -2.77
N LYS A 633 29.19 -3.64 -2.27
CA LYS A 633 28.77 -5.03 -2.34
C LYS A 633 28.14 -5.44 -1.03
N ILE A 634 26.87 -5.76 -1.12
CA ILE A 634 26.09 -6.29 -0.02
C ILE A 634 26.05 -7.80 -0.17
N ALA A 635 26.50 -8.52 0.84
CA ALA A 635 26.38 -9.97 0.92
C ALA A 635 25.37 -10.31 2.01
N PHE A 636 24.36 -11.10 1.67
CA PHE A 636 23.45 -11.66 2.65
C PHE A 636 23.94 -13.04 3.07
N ASP A 637 24.07 -13.22 4.36
CA ASP A 637 24.28 -14.52 4.98
C ASP A 637 23.08 -14.81 5.89
N ILE A 638 22.34 -15.86 5.56
CA ILE A 638 21.18 -16.30 6.36
C ILE A 638 21.68 -17.42 7.25
N LYS A 639 21.72 -17.17 8.54
CA LYS A 639 22.05 -18.16 9.56
C LYS A 639 20.76 -18.65 10.23
N ASP A 640 20.60 -19.97 10.25
CA ASP A 640 19.48 -20.64 10.92
C ASP A 640 19.69 -20.68 12.43
#